data_e59db597effc589816afe1be89d7552a
#
_entry.id   e59db597effc589816afe1be89d7552a
#
_cell.length_a   1.000
_cell.length_b   1.000
_cell.length_c   1.000
_cell.angle_alpha   90.00
_cell.angle_beta   90.00
_cell.angle_gamma   90.00
#
_symmetry.space_group_name_H-M   'P 1'
#
loop_
_entity.id
_entity.type
_entity.pdbx_description
1 polymer ?
#
loop_
_entity_poly.entity_id
_entity_poly.type
_entity_poly.pdbx_seq_one_letter_code
_entity_poly.pdbx_strand_id
1 'polypeptide(L)'
;MVTSALIGLLAVVFQISFAKAVDVNVKVDAYTSEVESDSTTVYYSDKNPLLIGNDGGPDKGGFHVYDFNSKSPLKEVTAKTPGRSKLVTTVYDVNDKDVLVTIAMPDSVLRAYEMPKFEQIQDADLKLLGDWSALCSWKSPAGNDYVYLFGKGEAVQLLLRETKKSFEFVKIQTFPTDFETDACAASRSGSRMYISTKDDKSVYAFPLKESTAAPKITAVGKVEDDVTGLAVYVPQKGSDYLFVAQTDKIAVYDQSLKLKGTVSLTGQEEIEVKGLNIYQGSTKEYPAGVLTYAIESEEINGFGASSLESVFKQLKIEANTKYDPRKVKSDSKAEPICKTCGGNGYCIKDKSQKCECFAGFAGKTCSSFTCVDKCSGHGKCVGANECKCDKGWGGLHCSFLLVESTYETEPKLGDGDDPAIWISAEGAEKSRVITTMKSGKEAGLNVFDLKGNLVQSFAAGKPNNVDMIYGFEAGDRKVDLAFAACRADDTLCLFEMLPNGTLTDIPGGSHPVVEDYTVYGSCTYRSPKTGKQYLFVNEKSARYLQYELTSTSNGTLKTELVREFQGGNGGQVEGCVTDEENGWIFLGEEPSALWRYDAEPDSKDKGVIIGKVGDGKLYGDVEGVTLVYGSKPDEGYILVSCQGVSAYNVYQRASPHEYVATFTLVDSSDGKIDHVSNTDGITAVGTALGKDFPHGLIVVHDDANELPNGKTSAEVSFKMVSLEKILGSKVLGKKGLLDQVDKEWDPRKMGRTVS
;
A
#
# COMPACT_ATOMS: atom_id res chain seq x y z
N MET A 1 -54.59 66.49 9.15
CA MET A 1 -55.19 65.19 8.91
C MET A 1 -54.14 64.39 8.09
N VAL A 2 -53.44 63.54 8.75
CA VAL A 2 -52.48 62.63 8.10
C VAL A 2 -52.75 61.24 8.64
N THR A 3 -53.25 60.36 7.80
CA THR A 3 -53.62 59.00 8.13
C THR A 3 -52.35 58.09 7.89
N SER A 4 -51.86 57.50 8.98
CA SER A 4 -50.81 56.51 8.93
C SER A 4 -51.40 55.14 8.63
N ALA A 5 -50.96 54.48 7.55
CA ALA A 5 -51.27 53.10 7.24
C ALA A 5 -50.12 52.18 7.81
N LEU A 6 -50.53 51.31 8.75
CA LEU A 6 -49.63 50.22 9.25
C LEU A 6 -49.67 49.07 8.24
N ILE A 7 -48.52 48.76 7.65
CA ILE A 7 -48.34 47.53 6.89
C ILE A 7 -47.72 46.47 7.84
N GLY A 8 -48.57 45.49 8.19
CA GLY A 8 -48.10 44.32 8.95
C GLY A 8 -47.33 43.34 8.06
N LEU A 9 -46.01 43.15 8.32
CA LEU A 9 -45.18 42.10 7.71
C LEU A 9 -45.43 40.79 8.47
N LEU A 10 -46.12 39.83 7.83
CA LEU A 10 -46.18 38.45 8.30
C LEU A 10 -44.84 37.77 7.95
N ALA A 11 -43.95 37.57 8.94
CA ALA A 11 -42.78 36.72 8.78
C ALA A 11 -43.22 35.26 8.89
N VAL A 12 -43.29 34.56 7.76
CA VAL A 12 -43.43 33.10 7.74
C VAL A 12 -42.05 32.50 8.05
N VAL A 13 -41.88 32.08 9.28
CA VAL A 13 -40.68 31.30 9.68
C VAL A 13 -40.88 29.88 9.15
N PHE A 14 -40.20 29.56 8.03
CA PHE A 14 -40.02 28.19 7.64
C PHE A 14 -39.07 27.52 8.66
N GLN A 15 -39.62 26.78 9.61
CA GLN A 15 -38.83 25.80 10.36
C GLN A 15 -38.44 24.69 9.40
N ILE A 16 -37.21 24.77 8.89
CA ILE A 16 -36.55 23.63 8.26
C ILE A 16 -36.21 22.65 9.39
N SER A 17 -37.08 21.68 9.60
CA SER A 17 -36.85 20.56 10.49
C SER A 17 -35.80 19.69 9.79
N PHE A 18 -34.54 19.80 10.16
CA PHE A 18 -33.56 18.80 9.82
C PHE A 18 -33.99 17.51 10.53
N ALA A 19 -34.49 16.56 9.77
CA ALA A 19 -34.72 15.22 10.30
C ALA A 19 -33.41 14.71 10.82
N LYS A 20 -33.29 14.47 12.12
CA LYS A 20 -32.10 13.87 12.73
C LYS A 20 -31.90 12.50 12.08
N ALA A 21 -30.68 12.18 11.69
CA ALA A 21 -30.37 10.88 11.18
C ALA A 21 -30.76 9.80 12.22
N VAL A 22 -31.22 8.65 11.74
CA VAL A 22 -31.69 7.56 12.59
C VAL A 22 -30.49 6.67 12.92
N ASP A 23 -30.19 6.52 14.20
CA ASP A 23 -29.16 5.59 14.67
C ASP A 23 -29.79 4.23 14.96
N VAL A 24 -29.22 3.17 14.38
CA VAL A 24 -29.71 1.81 14.46
C VAL A 24 -28.67 0.91 15.10
N ASN A 25 -28.94 0.40 16.29
CA ASN A 25 -28.10 -0.61 16.91
C ASN A 25 -28.40 -1.99 16.32
N VAL A 26 -27.37 -2.68 15.88
CA VAL A 26 -27.44 -4.01 15.27
C VAL A 26 -26.43 -4.93 15.95
N LYS A 27 -26.90 -6.08 16.39
CA LYS A 27 -26.01 -7.07 17.02
C LYS A 27 -25.15 -7.76 15.94
N VAL A 28 -23.92 -8.08 16.29
CA VAL A 28 -23.11 -9.07 15.55
C VAL A 28 -23.72 -10.44 15.82
N ASP A 29 -24.49 -10.96 14.85
CA ASP A 29 -25.25 -12.20 15.01
C ASP A 29 -24.36 -13.44 14.95
N ALA A 30 -23.36 -13.40 14.08
CA ALA A 30 -22.38 -14.46 13.91
C ALA A 30 -21.02 -13.92 13.46
N TYR A 31 -19.96 -14.65 13.81
CA TYR A 31 -18.56 -14.28 13.45
C TYR A 31 -17.71 -15.52 13.24
N THR A 32 -16.54 -15.38 12.58
CA THR A 32 -15.59 -16.46 12.32
C THR A 32 -14.64 -16.68 13.51
N SER A 33 -13.85 -17.74 13.48
CA SER A 33 -12.59 -17.82 14.22
C SER A 33 -11.60 -16.79 13.70
N GLU A 34 -10.48 -16.60 14.39
CA GLU A 34 -9.42 -15.65 14.06
C GLU A 34 -8.90 -15.84 12.63
N VAL A 35 -8.92 -14.75 11.84
CA VAL A 35 -8.46 -14.65 10.46
C VAL A 35 -7.97 -13.23 10.22
N GLU A 36 -6.83 -13.05 9.55
CA GLU A 36 -6.35 -11.72 9.15
C GLU A 36 -7.19 -11.19 7.98
N SER A 37 -8.18 -10.35 8.33
CA SER A 37 -9.29 -9.99 7.46
C SER A 37 -9.30 -8.51 7.07
N ASP A 38 -9.49 -8.20 5.77
CA ASP A 38 -9.64 -6.85 5.22
C ASP A 38 -10.86 -6.72 4.30
N SER A 39 -11.18 -7.78 3.55
CA SER A 39 -12.14 -7.74 2.45
C SER A 39 -13.09 -8.93 2.49
N THR A 40 -14.36 -8.69 2.23
CA THR A 40 -15.37 -9.75 2.17
C THR A 40 -16.23 -9.64 0.91
N THR A 41 -16.70 -10.76 0.43
CA THR A 41 -17.72 -10.85 -0.61
C THR A 41 -18.74 -11.93 -0.28
N VAL A 42 -19.86 -11.97 -0.99
CA VAL A 42 -20.90 -12.96 -0.77
C VAL A 42 -21.17 -13.78 -2.04
N TYR A 43 -21.48 -15.05 -1.86
CA TYR A 43 -21.89 -15.91 -2.97
C TYR A 43 -23.39 -16.18 -2.94
N TYR A 44 -24.10 -15.75 -4.00
CA TYR A 44 -25.53 -16.01 -4.21
C TYR A 44 -25.73 -17.41 -4.77
N SER A 45 -25.66 -18.42 -3.89
CA SER A 45 -25.96 -19.80 -4.25
C SER A 45 -27.47 -20.09 -4.13
N ASP A 46 -28.01 -20.91 -5.01
CA ASP A 46 -29.43 -21.32 -4.97
C ASP A 46 -29.78 -22.16 -3.74
N LYS A 47 -28.79 -22.83 -3.14
CA LYS A 47 -29.01 -23.73 -1.99
C LYS A 47 -28.52 -23.14 -0.69
N ASN A 48 -27.26 -22.74 -0.63
CA ASN A 48 -26.60 -22.19 0.58
C ASN A 48 -25.76 -20.99 0.18
N PRO A 49 -26.24 -19.77 0.39
CA PRO A 49 -25.42 -18.60 0.21
C PRO A 49 -24.26 -18.58 1.21
N LEU A 50 -23.10 -18.06 0.78
CA LEU A 50 -21.85 -18.16 1.54
C LEU A 50 -21.23 -16.77 1.72
N LEU A 51 -20.56 -16.58 2.85
CA LEU A 51 -19.61 -15.50 3.06
C LEU A 51 -18.24 -15.99 2.57
N ILE A 52 -17.53 -15.14 1.85
CA ILE A 52 -16.15 -15.39 1.41
C ILE A 52 -15.32 -14.20 1.88
N GLY A 53 -14.26 -14.48 2.62
CA GLY A 53 -13.34 -13.48 3.13
C GLY A 53 -11.90 -13.82 2.80
N ASN A 54 -11.05 -12.79 2.70
CA ASN A 54 -9.62 -12.97 2.51
C ASN A 54 -8.93 -13.48 3.78
N ASP A 55 -7.71 -13.94 3.64
CA ASP A 55 -6.74 -14.14 4.71
C ASP A 55 -5.40 -13.57 4.28
N GLY A 56 -4.94 -12.51 4.98
CA GLY A 56 -3.66 -11.85 4.79
C GLY A 56 -2.51 -12.55 5.51
N GLY A 57 -2.80 -13.57 6.32
CA GLY A 57 -1.81 -14.26 7.12
C GLY A 57 -0.72 -14.97 6.30
N PRO A 58 0.53 -15.01 6.80
CA PRO A 58 1.66 -15.58 6.06
C PRO A 58 1.52 -17.09 5.84
N ASP A 59 1.07 -17.84 6.85
CA ASP A 59 1.02 -19.31 6.80
C ASP A 59 -0.19 -19.89 6.07
N LYS A 60 -1.33 -19.16 6.14
CA LYS A 60 -2.65 -19.62 5.66
C LYS A 60 -3.27 -18.67 4.68
N GLY A 61 -2.50 -17.69 4.20
CA GLY A 61 -2.96 -16.63 3.33
C GLY A 61 -3.72 -17.12 2.12
N GLY A 62 -4.82 -16.42 1.81
CA GLY A 62 -5.69 -16.76 0.71
C GLY A 62 -7.12 -16.30 0.93
N PHE A 63 -8.07 -17.23 0.89
CA PHE A 63 -9.46 -16.93 1.22
C PHE A 63 -10.16 -18.12 1.89
N HIS A 64 -11.10 -17.77 2.75
CA HIS A 64 -11.95 -18.69 3.50
C HIS A 64 -13.40 -18.53 3.09
N VAL A 65 -14.16 -19.62 3.08
CA VAL A 65 -15.57 -19.67 2.70
C VAL A 65 -16.40 -20.21 3.86
N TYR A 66 -17.41 -19.44 4.28
CA TYR A 66 -18.21 -19.75 5.45
C TYR A 66 -19.71 -19.84 5.12
N ASP A 67 -20.41 -20.75 5.82
CA ASP A 67 -21.87 -20.79 5.83
C ASP A 67 -22.39 -19.77 6.88
N PHE A 68 -22.89 -18.64 6.44
CA PHE A 68 -23.36 -17.61 7.37
C PHE A 68 -24.71 -17.91 8.02
N ASN A 69 -25.38 -19.01 7.65
CA ASN A 69 -26.53 -19.54 8.40
C ASN A 69 -26.11 -20.43 9.60
N SER A 70 -24.82 -20.67 9.80
CA SER A 70 -24.30 -21.42 10.95
C SER A 70 -24.18 -20.51 12.17
N LYS A 71 -23.98 -21.13 13.36
CA LYS A 71 -23.74 -20.40 14.61
C LYS A 71 -22.26 -20.00 14.72
N SER A 72 -21.99 -19.02 15.61
CA SER A 72 -20.61 -18.63 15.93
C SER A 72 -19.84 -19.73 16.67
N PRO A 73 -18.55 -19.96 16.32
CA PRO A 73 -17.92 -19.44 15.13
C PRO A 73 -18.56 -19.98 13.86
N LEU A 74 -18.61 -19.15 12.80
CA LEU A 74 -19.19 -19.55 11.52
C LEU A 74 -18.50 -20.79 10.96
N LYS A 75 -19.31 -21.72 10.45
CA LYS A 75 -18.79 -22.99 9.91
C LYS A 75 -18.03 -22.73 8.61
N GLU A 76 -16.74 -22.99 8.61
CA GLU A 76 -15.94 -23.02 7.42
C GLU A 76 -16.38 -24.17 6.48
N VAL A 77 -16.60 -23.85 5.22
CA VAL A 77 -16.94 -24.79 4.16
C VAL A 77 -15.69 -25.25 3.43
N THR A 78 -14.80 -24.33 3.11
CA THR A 78 -13.50 -24.59 2.46
C THR A 78 -12.60 -23.36 2.59
N ALA A 79 -11.30 -23.58 2.44
CA ALA A 79 -10.30 -22.55 2.30
C ALA A 79 -9.39 -22.85 1.11
N LYS A 80 -8.74 -21.81 0.56
CA LYS A 80 -7.70 -21.91 -0.46
C LYS A 80 -6.56 -20.98 -0.10
N THR A 81 -5.35 -21.46 -0.27
CA THR A 81 -4.12 -20.78 0.19
C THR A 81 -3.17 -20.46 -0.97
N PRO A 82 -3.58 -19.58 -1.92
CA PRO A 82 -2.72 -19.18 -3.02
C PRO A 82 -1.59 -18.20 -2.64
N GLY A 83 -1.46 -17.85 -1.39
CA GLY A 83 -0.59 -16.82 -0.82
C GLY A 83 -1.39 -15.78 -0.04
N ARG A 84 -0.72 -14.86 0.63
CA ARG A 84 -1.35 -13.75 1.39
C ARG A 84 -2.29 -12.97 0.48
N SER A 85 -3.55 -12.87 0.84
CA SER A 85 -4.55 -12.16 0.04
C SER A 85 -5.25 -11.11 0.88
N LYS A 86 -5.30 -9.87 0.38
CA LYS A 86 -6.07 -8.78 0.98
C LYS A 86 -7.45 -8.61 0.33
N LEU A 87 -7.67 -9.16 -0.87
CA LEU A 87 -8.79 -8.79 -1.72
C LEU A 87 -9.54 -10.00 -2.28
N VAL A 88 -10.86 -9.95 -2.21
CA VAL A 88 -11.76 -10.93 -2.83
C VAL A 88 -12.96 -10.24 -3.48
N THR A 89 -13.38 -10.71 -4.64
CA THR A 89 -14.64 -10.29 -5.28
C THR A 89 -15.29 -11.41 -6.06
N THR A 90 -16.61 -11.35 -6.22
CA THR A 90 -17.37 -12.32 -7.01
C THR A 90 -17.80 -11.74 -8.35
N VAL A 91 -17.68 -12.51 -9.42
CA VAL A 91 -18.17 -12.21 -10.76
C VAL A 91 -19.22 -13.26 -11.12
N TYR A 92 -20.43 -12.83 -11.44
CA TYR A 92 -21.56 -13.73 -11.63
C TYR A 92 -21.90 -13.92 -13.10
N ASP A 93 -22.27 -15.16 -13.44
CA ASP A 93 -22.78 -15.52 -14.76
C ASP A 93 -21.82 -15.16 -15.91
N VAL A 94 -20.55 -15.51 -15.71
CA VAL A 94 -19.52 -15.45 -16.76
C VAL A 94 -19.69 -16.68 -17.62
N ASN A 95 -20.46 -16.57 -18.71
CA ASN A 95 -20.85 -17.70 -19.57
C ASN A 95 -21.40 -18.92 -18.77
N ASP A 96 -22.48 -18.67 -18.01
CA ASP A 96 -23.17 -19.64 -17.14
C ASP A 96 -22.36 -20.14 -15.93
N LYS A 97 -21.22 -19.50 -15.59
CA LYS A 97 -20.40 -19.81 -14.41
C LYS A 97 -20.25 -18.62 -13.50
N ASP A 98 -20.25 -18.87 -12.20
CA ASP A 98 -19.89 -17.88 -11.19
C ASP A 98 -18.42 -18.05 -10.83
N VAL A 99 -17.70 -16.94 -10.68
CA VAL A 99 -16.25 -16.92 -10.51
C VAL A 99 -15.90 -16.05 -9.29
N LEU A 100 -15.07 -16.58 -8.41
CA LEU A 100 -14.37 -15.80 -7.37
C LEU A 100 -13.04 -15.33 -7.95
N VAL A 101 -12.72 -14.06 -7.72
CA VAL A 101 -11.44 -13.46 -8.11
C VAL A 101 -10.71 -12.97 -6.86
N THR A 102 -9.43 -13.27 -6.76
CA THR A 102 -8.53 -12.79 -5.70
C THR A 102 -7.16 -12.47 -6.25
N ILE A 103 -6.41 -11.62 -5.57
CA ILE A 103 -4.99 -11.39 -5.85
C ILE A 103 -4.20 -11.75 -4.60
N ALA A 104 -3.10 -12.47 -4.78
CA ALA A 104 -2.29 -12.95 -3.67
C ALA A 104 -0.84 -12.48 -3.80
N MET A 105 -0.26 -12.10 -2.66
CA MET A 105 1.16 -11.81 -2.49
C MET A 105 1.91 -13.10 -2.13
N PRO A 106 3.26 -13.20 -2.34
CA PRO A 106 4.11 -12.12 -2.87
C PRO A 106 4.08 -11.99 -4.40
N ASP A 107 3.56 -12.97 -5.12
CA ASP A 107 3.61 -13.04 -6.59
C ASP A 107 2.83 -11.94 -7.31
N SER A 108 1.88 -11.28 -6.63
CA SER A 108 0.90 -10.34 -7.22
C SER A 108 0.16 -10.94 -8.41
N VAL A 109 -0.31 -12.18 -8.25
CA VAL A 109 -1.04 -12.90 -9.29
C VAL A 109 -2.54 -12.86 -9.01
N LEU A 110 -3.27 -12.26 -9.94
CA LEU A 110 -4.72 -12.31 -9.97
C LEU A 110 -5.15 -13.71 -10.41
N ARG A 111 -5.97 -14.38 -9.61
CA ARG A 111 -6.45 -15.74 -9.82
C ARG A 111 -7.97 -15.80 -9.82
N ALA A 112 -8.51 -16.74 -10.58
CA ALA A 112 -9.93 -17.00 -10.68
C ALA A 112 -10.26 -18.43 -10.23
N TYR A 113 -11.39 -18.59 -9.52
CA TYR A 113 -11.87 -19.87 -9.01
C TYR A 113 -13.32 -20.08 -9.40
N GLU A 114 -13.63 -21.24 -10.00
CA GLU A 114 -15.01 -21.59 -10.39
C GLU A 114 -15.83 -21.96 -9.15
N MET A 115 -16.92 -21.27 -8.91
CA MET A 115 -17.86 -21.56 -7.82
C MET A 115 -18.95 -22.54 -8.27
N PRO A 116 -19.53 -23.35 -7.39
CA PRO A 116 -19.34 -23.39 -5.94
C PRO A 116 -18.22 -24.30 -5.44
N LYS A 117 -17.44 -24.90 -6.31
CA LYS A 117 -16.38 -25.85 -5.91
C LYS A 117 -15.08 -25.17 -5.51
N PHE A 118 -14.88 -23.92 -5.90
CA PHE A 118 -13.65 -23.15 -5.67
C PHE A 118 -12.42 -23.84 -6.27
N GLU A 119 -12.58 -24.41 -7.47
CA GLU A 119 -11.48 -24.98 -8.25
C GLU A 119 -10.81 -23.83 -9.05
N GLN A 120 -9.47 -23.75 -8.95
CA GLN A 120 -8.72 -22.70 -9.67
C GLN A 120 -8.81 -22.88 -11.18
N ILE A 121 -9.04 -21.79 -11.88
CA ILE A 121 -9.04 -21.71 -13.34
C ILE A 121 -7.63 -21.34 -13.79
N GLN A 122 -6.77 -22.34 -13.99
CA GLN A 122 -5.33 -22.17 -14.20
C GLN A 122 -4.96 -21.23 -15.37
N ASP A 123 -5.70 -21.25 -16.46
CA ASP A 123 -5.43 -20.40 -17.63
C ASP A 123 -5.82 -18.93 -17.42
N ALA A 124 -6.46 -18.60 -16.29
CA ALA A 124 -6.89 -17.23 -15.95
C ALA A 124 -5.91 -16.48 -15.08
N ASP A 125 -4.77 -17.08 -14.72
CA ASP A 125 -3.77 -16.40 -13.90
C ASP A 125 -3.14 -15.21 -14.64
N LEU A 126 -3.12 -14.03 -13.99
CA LEU A 126 -2.54 -12.81 -14.56
C LEU A 126 -1.64 -12.11 -13.53
N LYS A 127 -0.35 -12.02 -13.84
CA LYS A 127 0.60 -11.29 -12.98
C LYS A 127 0.39 -9.78 -13.13
N LEU A 128 0.12 -9.13 -12.01
CA LEU A 128 -0.10 -7.68 -11.90
C LEU A 128 0.72 -7.15 -10.72
N LEU A 129 2.00 -6.91 -10.94
CA LEU A 129 2.86 -6.28 -9.92
C LEU A 129 2.29 -4.92 -9.54
N GLY A 130 2.17 -4.66 -8.25
CA GLY A 130 1.62 -3.43 -7.69
C GLY A 130 1.14 -3.64 -6.27
N ASP A 131 0.95 -2.57 -5.53
CA ASP A 131 0.25 -2.59 -4.24
C ASP A 131 -1.23 -2.33 -4.47
N TRP A 132 -2.05 -3.36 -4.16
CA TRP A 132 -3.47 -3.38 -4.48
C TRP A 132 -4.31 -3.38 -3.20
N SER A 133 -5.22 -2.41 -3.10
CA SER A 133 -6.00 -2.12 -1.90
C SER A 133 -7.51 -2.29 -2.06
N ALA A 134 -8.06 -2.31 -3.31
CA ALA A 134 -9.46 -2.60 -3.51
C ALA A 134 -9.74 -3.38 -4.81
N LEU A 135 -10.75 -4.28 -4.78
CA LEU A 135 -11.12 -5.15 -5.89
C LEU A 135 -12.64 -5.22 -6.05
N CYS A 136 -13.15 -4.78 -7.20
CA CYS A 136 -14.57 -4.76 -7.49
C CYS A 136 -14.91 -5.33 -8.85
N SER A 137 -16.10 -5.89 -8.97
CA SER A 137 -16.64 -6.41 -10.24
C SER A 137 -17.78 -5.55 -10.78
N TRP A 138 -17.92 -5.54 -12.09
CA TRP A 138 -19.02 -4.90 -12.79
C TRP A 138 -19.43 -5.69 -14.03
N LYS A 139 -20.71 -6.03 -14.14
CA LYS A 139 -21.30 -6.57 -15.38
C LYS A 139 -21.93 -5.42 -16.15
N SER A 140 -21.49 -5.22 -17.39
CA SER A 140 -22.01 -4.18 -18.28
C SER A 140 -23.43 -4.48 -18.78
N PRO A 141 -24.17 -3.46 -19.24
CA PRO A 141 -25.43 -3.69 -19.92
C PRO A 141 -25.33 -4.55 -21.21
N ALA A 142 -24.13 -4.64 -21.79
CA ALA A 142 -23.86 -5.53 -22.93
C ALA A 142 -23.60 -6.99 -22.53
N GLY A 143 -23.54 -7.27 -21.22
CA GLY A 143 -23.29 -8.60 -20.67
C GLY A 143 -21.82 -8.96 -20.49
N ASN A 144 -20.90 -8.01 -20.68
CA ASN A 144 -19.48 -8.24 -20.44
C ASN A 144 -19.13 -8.09 -18.97
N ASP A 145 -18.19 -8.90 -18.48
CA ASP A 145 -17.78 -8.97 -17.10
C ASP A 145 -16.43 -8.26 -16.89
N TYR A 146 -16.43 -7.26 -16.03
CA TYR A 146 -15.25 -6.47 -15.72
C TYR A 146 -14.83 -6.63 -14.26
N VAL A 147 -13.53 -6.57 -14.05
CA VAL A 147 -12.89 -6.49 -12.74
C VAL A 147 -12.05 -5.24 -12.71
N TYR A 148 -12.20 -4.47 -11.65
CA TYR A 148 -11.40 -3.28 -11.35
C TYR A 148 -10.52 -3.56 -10.15
N LEU A 149 -9.23 -3.39 -10.33
CA LEU A 149 -8.22 -3.52 -9.29
C LEU A 149 -7.65 -2.11 -9.03
N PHE A 150 -7.72 -1.65 -7.78
CA PHE A 150 -7.26 -0.34 -7.36
C PHE A 150 -6.08 -0.47 -6.41
N GLY A 151 -5.16 0.47 -6.50
CA GLY A 151 -4.00 0.55 -5.63
C GLY A 151 -3.64 2.00 -5.29
N LYS A 152 -2.40 2.21 -4.91
CA LYS A 152 -1.86 3.53 -4.58
C LYS A 152 -1.60 4.31 -5.87
N GLY A 153 -2.47 5.26 -6.16
CA GLY A 153 -2.35 6.17 -7.30
C GLY A 153 -2.75 5.62 -8.67
N GLU A 154 -3.14 4.33 -8.79
CA GLU A 154 -3.57 3.76 -10.08
C GLU A 154 -4.70 2.73 -9.96
N ALA A 155 -5.37 2.50 -11.06
CA ALA A 155 -6.38 1.46 -11.21
C ALA A 155 -6.23 0.71 -12.53
N VAL A 156 -6.51 -0.59 -12.51
CA VAL A 156 -6.51 -1.47 -13.68
C VAL A 156 -7.93 -1.94 -13.95
N GLN A 157 -8.42 -1.73 -15.17
CA GLN A 157 -9.67 -2.32 -15.65
C GLN A 157 -9.37 -3.55 -16.48
N LEU A 158 -9.96 -4.67 -16.08
CA LEU A 158 -9.82 -5.98 -16.72
C LEU A 158 -11.17 -6.46 -17.24
N LEU A 159 -11.17 -7.15 -18.37
CA LEU A 159 -12.28 -7.94 -18.87
C LEU A 159 -12.01 -9.39 -18.49
N LEU A 160 -12.95 -10.04 -17.81
CA LEU A 160 -12.96 -11.49 -17.63
C LEU A 160 -13.84 -12.10 -18.71
N ARG A 161 -13.27 -12.95 -19.55
CA ARG A 161 -14.02 -13.59 -20.65
C ARG A 161 -13.65 -15.05 -20.82
N GLU A 162 -14.59 -15.81 -21.38
CA GLU A 162 -14.33 -17.18 -21.79
C GLU A 162 -13.45 -17.22 -23.05
N THR A 163 -12.60 -18.22 -23.11
CA THR A 163 -11.84 -18.62 -24.29
C THR A 163 -12.40 -19.98 -24.83
N LYS A 164 -11.85 -20.48 -25.92
CA LYS A 164 -12.22 -21.82 -26.43
C LYS A 164 -11.92 -22.95 -25.44
N LYS A 165 -11.08 -22.74 -24.44
CA LYS A 165 -10.62 -23.79 -23.52
C LYS A 165 -10.91 -23.47 -22.06
N SER A 166 -10.94 -22.21 -21.67
CA SER A 166 -11.00 -21.77 -20.28
C SER A 166 -11.43 -20.30 -20.19
N PHE A 167 -10.92 -19.55 -19.23
CA PHE A 167 -11.15 -18.12 -19.04
C PHE A 167 -9.82 -17.36 -19.11
N GLU A 168 -9.89 -16.07 -19.44
CA GLU A 168 -8.75 -15.17 -19.40
C GLU A 168 -9.14 -13.79 -18.88
N PHE A 169 -8.19 -13.11 -18.23
CA PHE A 169 -8.25 -11.68 -17.96
C PHE A 169 -7.58 -10.91 -19.09
N VAL A 170 -8.27 -9.92 -19.64
CA VAL A 170 -7.72 -9.02 -20.67
C VAL A 170 -7.65 -7.61 -20.13
N LYS A 171 -6.47 -7.04 -20.08
CA LYS A 171 -6.28 -5.64 -19.63
C LYS A 171 -6.92 -4.68 -20.66
N ILE A 172 -7.92 -3.91 -20.21
CA ILE A 172 -8.56 -2.87 -21.00
C ILE A 172 -7.70 -1.61 -20.96
N GLN A 173 -7.37 -1.16 -19.76
CA GLN A 173 -6.58 0.04 -19.50
C GLN A 173 -6.01 0.05 -18.07
N THR A 174 -5.02 0.89 -17.86
CA THR A 174 -4.59 1.40 -16.55
C THR A 174 -4.87 2.91 -16.54
N PHE A 175 -5.37 3.45 -15.44
CA PHE A 175 -5.64 4.88 -15.30
C PHE A 175 -5.28 5.38 -13.91
N PRO A 176 -4.84 6.66 -13.76
CA PRO A 176 -4.48 7.22 -12.46
C PRO A 176 -5.71 7.46 -11.58
N THR A 177 -5.55 7.32 -10.28
CA THR A 177 -6.53 7.70 -9.25
C THR A 177 -6.14 8.98 -8.52
N ASP A 178 -4.88 9.39 -8.59
CA ASP A 178 -4.26 10.53 -7.89
C ASP A 178 -4.31 10.43 -6.35
N PHE A 179 -4.73 9.27 -5.78
CA PHE A 179 -4.78 8.96 -4.35
C PHE A 179 -4.82 7.44 -4.12
N GLU A 180 -4.55 7.01 -2.89
CA GLU A 180 -4.78 5.63 -2.47
C GLU A 180 -6.28 5.34 -2.40
N THR A 181 -6.71 4.26 -3.07
CA THR A 181 -8.11 3.82 -3.06
C THR A 181 -8.27 2.72 -2.01
N ASP A 182 -9.07 2.95 -0.99
CA ASP A 182 -9.24 2.02 0.12
C ASP A 182 -10.41 1.04 -0.06
N ALA A 183 -11.49 1.50 -0.68
CA ALA A 183 -12.63 0.64 -0.98
C ALA A 183 -13.32 1.02 -2.29
N CYS A 184 -14.05 0.08 -2.86
CA CYS A 184 -14.84 0.30 -4.08
C CYS A 184 -16.20 -0.42 -4.04
N ALA A 185 -17.20 0.13 -4.73
CA ALA A 185 -18.49 -0.49 -4.90
C ALA A 185 -19.20 -0.05 -6.20
N ALA A 186 -19.67 -1.00 -6.99
CA ALA A 186 -20.36 -0.72 -8.25
C ALA A 186 -21.87 -0.51 -8.03
N SER A 187 -22.38 0.69 -8.35
CA SER A 187 -23.82 0.97 -8.43
C SER A 187 -24.31 0.71 -9.84
N ARG A 188 -25.17 -0.30 -10.00
CA ARG A 188 -25.75 -0.66 -11.29
C ARG A 188 -26.81 0.32 -11.74
N SER A 189 -27.70 0.75 -10.85
CA SER A 189 -28.74 1.72 -11.19
C SER A 189 -28.18 3.11 -11.50
N GLY A 190 -27.09 3.50 -10.83
CA GLY A 190 -26.38 4.75 -11.07
C GLY A 190 -25.35 4.67 -12.20
N SER A 191 -25.06 3.47 -12.73
CA SER A 191 -24.00 3.21 -13.72
C SER A 191 -22.68 3.90 -13.36
N ARG A 192 -22.26 3.76 -12.08
CA ARG A 192 -21.05 4.38 -11.54
C ARG A 192 -20.33 3.45 -10.56
N MET A 193 -19.02 3.57 -10.51
CA MET A 193 -18.19 3.02 -9.45
C MET A 193 -18.02 4.09 -8.38
N TYR A 194 -18.31 3.74 -7.13
CA TYR A 194 -17.88 4.52 -5.98
C TYR A 194 -16.54 4.00 -5.52
N ILE A 195 -15.67 4.91 -5.12
CA ILE A 195 -14.38 4.61 -4.50
C ILE A 195 -14.16 5.56 -3.33
N SER A 196 -13.44 5.10 -2.33
CA SER A 196 -13.00 5.93 -1.20
C SER A 196 -11.50 6.14 -1.25
N THR A 197 -11.03 7.13 -0.53
CA THR A 197 -9.63 7.34 -0.22
C THR A 197 -9.43 7.25 1.28
N LYS A 198 -8.28 6.77 1.69
CA LYS A 198 -7.83 6.70 3.08
C LYS A 198 -7.52 8.08 3.66
N ASP A 199 -7.13 9.04 2.81
CA ASP A 199 -6.45 10.25 3.25
C ASP A 199 -7.36 11.44 3.57
N ASP A 200 -8.62 11.50 3.12
CA ASP A 200 -9.42 12.72 3.20
C ASP A 200 -10.91 12.55 3.53
N LYS A 201 -11.33 11.38 4.00
CA LYS A 201 -12.74 11.06 4.35
C LYS A 201 -13.71 11.31 3.20
N SER A 202 -13.24 11.17 1.96
CA SER A 202 -14.02 11.47 0.77
C SER A 202 -14.50 10.21 0.05
N VAL A 203 -15.70 10.32 -0.49
CA VAL A 203 -16.21 9.35 -1.47
C VAL A 203 -16.17 9.98 -2.84
N TYR A 204 -15.52 9.30 -3.76
CA TYR A 204 -15.43 9.67 -5.17
C TYR A 204 -16.28 8.72 -6.02
N ALA A 205 -16.55 9.12 -7.26
CA ALA A 205 -17.17 8.23 -8.22
C ALA A 205 -16.74 8.54 -9.65
N PHE A 206 -16.85 7.53 -10.49
CA PHE A 206 -16.70 7.66 -11.95
C PHE A 206 -17.76 6.84 -12.69
N PRO A 207 -18.15 7.23 -13.94
CA PRO A 207 -19.12 6.50 -14.72
C PRO A 207 -18.56 5.16 -15.20
N LEU A 208 -19.31 4.10 -14.99
CA LEU A 208 -19.03 2.76 -15.53
C LEU A 208 -19.43 2.71 -17.01
N LYS A 209 -18.43 2.58 -17.88
CA LYS A 209 -18.59 2.55 -19.34
C LYS A 209 -17.61 1.57 -19.97
N GLU A 210 -18.02 0.99 -21.06
CA GLU A 210 -17.14 0.22 -21.95
C GLU A 210 -16.33 1.20 -22.82
N SER A 211 -15.13 1.53 -22.38
CA SER A 211 -14.22 2.50 -23.00
C SER A 211 -12.78 2.20 -22.59
N THR A 212 -11.82 2.54 -23.46
CA THR A 212 -10.39 2.52 -23.15
C THR A 212 -9.89 3.89 -22.68
N ALA A 213 -10.75 4.91 -22.70
CA ALA A 213 -10.42 6.22 -22.16
C ALA A 213 -10.51 6.23 -20.63
N ALA A 214 -9.50 6.80 -19.99
CA ALA A 214 -9.47 6.97 -18.53
C ALA A 214 -10.76 7.67 -18.04
N PRO A 215 -11.47 7.12 -17.05
CA PRO A 215 -12.67 7.73 -16.55
C PRO A 215 -12.34 9.02 -15.77
N LYS A 216 -13.24 9.99 -15.82
CA LYS A 216 -13.12 11.17 -14.97
C LYS A 216 -13.62 10.84 -13.58
N ILE A 217 -12.72 10.75 -12.62
CA ILE A 217 -13.03 10.60 -11.20
C ILE A 217 -13.48 11.96 -10.64
N THR A 218 -14.54 11.99 -9.87
CA THR A 218 -15.09 13.21 -9.27
C THR A 218 -15.51 12.94 -7.83
N ALA A 219 -15.23 13.89 -6.94
CA ALA A 219 -15.73 13.83 -5.57
C ALA A 219 -17.27 13.88 -5.56
N VAL A 220 -17.88 12.97 -4.81
CA VAL A 220 -19.32 12.97 -4.54
C VAL A 220 -19.60 13.76 -3.26
N GLY A 221 -18.75 13.61 -2.26
CA GLY A 221 -18.82 14.36 -1.00
C GLY A 221 -17.90 13.77 0.07
N LYS A 222 -17.89 14.44 1.23
CA LYS A 222 -17.17 13.98 2.43
C LYS A 222 -18.11 13.27 3.39
N VAL A 223 -17.57 12.34 4.15
CA VAL A 223 -18.22 11.64 5.26
C VAL A 223 -17.60 12.09 6.59
N GLU A 224 -18.15 11.62 7.71
CA GLU A 224 -17.73 12.10 9.04
C GLU A 224 -16.36 11.55 9.46
N ASP A 225 -16.06 10.31 9.06
CA ASP A 225 -14.85 9.60 9.47
C ASP A 225 -14.23 8.82 8.32
N ASP A 226 -13.04 8.21 8.54
CA ASP A 226 -12.33 7.43 7.52
C ASP A 226 -13.20 6.30 6.98
N VAL A 227 -13.09 6.03 5.69
CA VAL A 227 -13.89 5.03 5.00
C VAL A 227 -13.11 3.74 4.89
N THR A 228 -13.55 2.72 5.58
CA THR A 228 -12.91 1.39 5.64
C THR A 228 -13.62 0.33 4.79
N GLY A 229 -14.75 0.68 4.18
CA GLY A 229 -15.47 -0.25 3.31
C GLY A 229 -16.68 0.38 2.63
N LEU A 230 -17.00 -0.08 1.43
CA LEU A 230 -18.14 0.36 0.63
C LEU A 230 -18.98 -0.83 0.17
N ALA A 231 -20.30 -0.73 0.28
CA ALA A 231 -21.23 -1.68 -0.32
C ALA A 231 -22.47 -0.97 -0.88
N VAL A 232 -23.02 -1.51 -1.96
CA VAL A 232 -24.23 -0.99 -2.61
C VAL A 232 -25.38 -1.92 -2.35
N TYR A 233 -26.48 -1.37 -1.85
CA TYR A 233 -27.76 -2.06 -1.74
C TYR A 233 -28.71 -1.63 -2.86
N VAL A 234 -29.30 -2.60 -3.57
CA VAL A 234 -30.18 -2.39 -4.72
C VAL A 234 -31.63 -2.58 -4.27
N PRO A 235 -32.46 -1.50 -4.07
CA PRO A 235 -33.85 -1.63 -3.69
C PRO A 235 -34.72 -2.15 -4.85
N GLN A 236 -35.93 -2.59 -4.55
CA GLN A 236 -36.89 -3.00 -5.61
C GLN A 236 -37.27 -1.84 -6.53
N LYS A 237 -37.35 -0.64 -5.99
CA LYS A 237 -37.69 0.60 -6.70
C LYS A 237 -36.82 1.74 -6.20
N GLY A 238 -36.51 2.69 -7.08
CA GLY A 238 -35.70 3.86 -6.74
C GLY A 238 -34.21 3.66 -7.02
N SER A 239 -33.41 4.51 -6.44
CA SER A 239 -31.96 4.52 -6.58
C SER A 239 -31.29 3.65 -5.51
N ASP A 240 -30.11 3.11 -5.81
CA ASP A 240 -29.33 2.32 -4.87
C ASP A 240 -28.97 3.13 -3.62
N TYR A 241 -28.77 2.43 -2.52
CA TYR A 241 -28.21 2.99 -1.29
C TYR A 241 -26.72 2.60 -1.19
N LEU A 242 -25.93 3.52 -0.70
CA LEU A 242 -24.51 3.31 -0.41
C LEU A 242 -24.33 3.11 1.10
N PHE A 243 -23.80 1.97 1.49
CA PHE A 243 -23.35 1.65 2.83
C PHE A 243 -21.85 1.97 2.90
N VAL A 244 -21.47 2.78 3.86
CA VAL A 244 -20.10 3.26 4.05
C VAL A 244 -19.68 2.83 5.44
N ALA A 245 -18.78 1.86 5.51
CA ALA A 245 -18.12 1.50 6.76
C ALA A 245 -17.15 2.64 7.14
N GLN A 246 -17.21 3.02 8.39
CA GLN A 246 -16.30 3.93 9.06
C GLN A 246 -15.78 3.20 10.29
N THR A 247 -14.72 3.64 10.91
CA THR A 247 -14.03 2.90 11.97
C THR A 247 -15.00 2.27 12.99
N ASP A 248 -15.97 3.04 13.54
CA ASP A 248 -16.87 2.60 14.61
C ASP A 248 -18.34 2.42 14.20
N LYS A 249 -18.70 2.72 12.94
CA LYS A 249 -20.08 2.70 12.47
C LYS A 249 -20.19 2.47 10.97
N ILE A 250 -21.39 2.16 10.51
CA ILE A 250 -21.71 2.04 9.08
C ILE A 250 -22.79 3.08 8.74
N ALA A 251 -22.46 4.07 7.94
CA ALA A 251 -23.38 5.09 7.49
C ALA A 251 -24.12 4.66 6.22
N VAL A 252 -25.43 4.94 6.14
CA VAL A 252 -26.28 4.60 4.98
C VAL A 252 -26.66 5.87 4.26
N TYR A 253 -26.29 5.98 2.99
CA TYR A 253 -26.52 7.16 2.16
C TYR A 253 -27.37 6.83 0.93
N ASP A 254 -28.01 7.86 0.35
CA ASP A 254 -28.48 7.78 -1.04
C ASP A 254 -27.33 8.10 -2.03
N GLN A 255 -27.60 8.00 -3.33
CA GLN A 255 -26.59 8.21 -4.38
C GLN A 255 -25.97 9.62 -4.43
N SER A 256 -26.52 10.58 -3.71
CA SER A 256 -25.99 11.95 -3.59
C SER A 256 -25.26 12.20 -2.26
N LEU A 257 -24.92 11.14 -1.53
CA LEU A 257 -24.37 11.18 -0.16
C LEU A 257 -25.24 11.94 0.83
N LYS A 258 -26.55 11.88 0.67
CA LYS A 258 -27.46 12.33 1.73
C LYS A 258 -27.68 11.20 2.73
N LEU A 259 -27.26 11.44 3.97
CA LEU A 259 -27.37 10.48 5.06
C LEU A 259 -28.84 10.09 5.33
N LYS A 260 -29.09 8.79 5.43
CA LYS A 260 -30.39 8.20 5.82
C LYS A 260 -30.39 7.75 7.26
N GLY A 261 -29.26 7.27 7.75
CA GLY A 261 -29.03 6.85 9.13
C GLY A 261 -27.70 6.15 9.28
N THR A 262 -27.40 5.79 10.53
CA THR A 262 -26.17 5.08 10.90
C THR A 262 -26.52 3.73 11.53
N VAL A 263 -25.63 2.77 11.37
CA VAL A 263 -25.70 1.42 11.97
C VAL A 263 -24.49 1.28 12.88
N SER A 264 -24.76 1.12 14.17
CA SER A 264 -23.74 0.80 15.16
C SER A 264 -23.80 -0.69 15.49
N LEU A 265 -22.69 -1.39 15.33
CA LEU A 265 -22.58 -2.80 15.70
C LEU A 265 -22.49 -2.93 17.23
N THR A 266 -23.10 -3.96 17.78
CA THR A 266 -23.15 -4.20 19.23
C THR A 266 -22.91 -5.66 19.57
N GLY A 267 -22.54 -5.93 20.83
CA GLY A 267 -22.32 -7.29 21.35
C GLY A 267 -20.83 -7.66 21.44
N GLN A 268 -19.96 -6.74 21.12
CA GLN A 268 -18.51 -6.76 21.35
C GLN A 268 -18.06 -5.34 21.75
N GLU A 269 -16.91 -5.22 22.38
CA GLU A 269 -16.31 -3.94 22.75
C GLU A 269 -15.31 -3.52 21.65
N GLU A 270 -15.16 -2.22 21.43
CA GLU A 270 -14.20 -1.61 20.49
C GLU A 270 -14.22 -2.22 19.07
N ILE A 271 -15.42 -2.28 18.46
CA ILE A 271 -15.59 -2.86 17.13
C ILE A 271 -15.08 -1.88 16.06
N GLU A 272 -14.06 -2.31 15.33
CA GLU A 272 -13.67 -1.72 14.05
C GLU A 272 -14.21 -2.54 12.88
N VAL A 273 -14.73 -1.86 11.86
CA VAL A 273 -15.30 -2.47 10.66
C VAL A 273 -14.42 -2.16 9.46
N LYS A 274 -13.91 -3.21 8.83
CA LYS A 274 -13.21 -3.12 7.54
C LYS A 274 -13.97 -3.90 6.49
N GLY A 275 -13.79 -3.62 5.24
CA GLY A 275 -14.45 -4.32 4.13
C GLY A 275 -15.94 -4.55 4.37
N LEU A 276 -16.76 -4.41 3.42
CA LEU A 276 -18.20 -4.46 3.60
C LEU A 276 -18.88 -5.11 2.41
N ASN A 277 -19.84 -6.02 2.65
CA ASN A 277 -20.66 -6.57 1.57
C ASN A 277 -22.10 -6.85 2.05
N ILE A 278 -23.01 -7.04 1.12
CA ILE A 278 -24.43 -7.24 1.41
C ILE A 278 -24.95 -8.43 0.60
N TYR A 279 -25.47 -9.45 1.30
CA TYR A 279 -26.34 -10.45 0.70
C TYR A 279 -27.77 -10.02 0.85
N GLN A 280 -28.47 -9.74 -0.27
CA GLN A 280 -29.84 -9.24 -0.25
C GLN A 280 -30.89 -10.34 -0.22
N GLY A 281 -30.51 -11.59 -0.53
CA GLY A 281 -31.44 -12.72 -0.54
C GLY A 281 -31.98 -13.04 0.84
N SER A 282 -33.11 -13.76 0.89
CA SER A 282 -33.71 -14.22 2.14
C SER A 282 -33.17 -15.60 2.51
N THR A 283 -32.79 -15.78 3.76
CA THR A 283 -32.50 -17.11 4.36
C THR A 283 -33.39 -17.31 5.58
N LYS A 284 -33.31 -18.49 6.18
CA LYS A 284 -34.06 -18.78 7.41
C LYS A 284 -33.62 -17.88 8.57
N GLU A 285 -32.30 -17.68 8.70
CA GLU A 285 -31.71 -16.88 9.79
C GLU A 285 -31.76 -15.36 9.47
N TYR A 286 -31.72 -14.99 8.16
CA TYR A 286 -31.69 -13.61 7.70
C TYR A 286 -32.79 -13.34 6.67
N PRO A 287 -34.05 -13.17 7.10
CA PRO A 287 -35.20 -13.05 6.20
C PRO A 287 -35.21 -11.78 5.35
N ALA A 288 -34.52 -10.72 5.78
CA ALA A 288 -34.39 -9.45 5.05
C ALA A 288 -33.00 -9.23 4.41
N GLY A 289 -32.13 -10.25 4.44
CA GLY A 289 -30.76 -10.16 4.00
C GLY A 289 -29.76 -9.99 5.16
N VAL A 290 -28.49 -10.08 4.84
CA VAL A 290 -27.38 -10.02 5.81
C VAL A 290 -26.32 -9.03 5.35
N LEU A 291 -25.81 -8.25 6.30
CA LEU A 291 -24.62 -7.43 6.18
C LEU A 291 -23.42 -8.28 6.60
N THR A 292 -22.40 -8.34 5.77
CA THR A 292 -21.14 -9.02 6.07
C THR A 292 -19.99 -8.02 6.02
N TYR A 293 -19.01 -8.19 6.89
CA TYR A 293 -17.88 -7.26 7.06
C TYR A 293 -16.68 -8.00 7.66
N ALA A 294 -15.48 -7.46 7.43
CA ALA A 294 -14.33 -7.76 8.25
C ALA A 294 -14.46 -6.99 9.57
N ILE A 295 -14.12 -7.64 10.68
CA ILE A 295 -14.28 -7.12 12.03
C ILE A 295 -13.00 -7.32 12.83
N GLU A 296 -12.57 -6.26 13.49
CA GLU A 296 -11.50 -6.28 14.49
C GLU A 296 -12.05 -5.74 15.81
N SER A 297 -11.76 -6.43 16.90
CA SER A 297 -12.11 -6.03 18.27
C SER A 297 -11.15 -6.69 19.24
N GLU A 298 -11.26 -6.41 20.54
CA GLU A 298 -10.45 -7.08 21.57
C GLU A 298 -10.60 -8.62 21.56
N GLU A 299 -11.78 -9.14 21.20
CA GLU A 299 -12.10 -10.57 21.27
C GLU A 299 -12.20 -11.25 19.91
N ILE A 300 -12.39 -10.49 18.82
CA ILE A 300 -12.65 -11.05 17.48
C ILE A 300 -11.78 -10.32 16.45
N ASN A 301 -11.01 -11.10 15.71
CA ASN A 301 -10.37 -10.67 14.47
C ASN A 301 -10.79 -11.65 13.37
N GLY A 302 -11.58 -11.18 12.38
CA GLY A 302 -12.10 -12.06 11.33
C GLY A 302 -13.28 -11.45 10.58
N PHE A 303 -14.34 -12.24 10.33
CA PHE A 303 -15.52 -11.78 9.62
C PHE A 303 -16.75 -11.86 10.49
N GLY A 304 -17.63 -10.85 10.33
CA GLY A 304 -18.92 -10.78 10.99
C GLY A 304 -20.10 -10.81 10.03
N ALA A 305 -21.26 -11.20 10.56
CA ALA A 305 -22.54 -11.19 9.87
C ALA A 305 -23.63 -10.64 10.78
N SER A 306 -24.47 -9.73 10.26
CA SER A 306 -25.56 -9.09 10.98
C SER A 306 -26.82 -8.96 10.13
N SER A 307 -28.00 -9.16 10.77
CA SER A 307 -29.29 -9.02 10.09
C SER A 307 -29.60 -7.58 9.66
N LEU A 308 -30.07 -7.42 8.43
CA LEU A 308 -30.54 -6.13 7.89
C LEU A 308 -31.99 -5.79 8.28
N GLU A 309 -32.71 -6.68 8.98
CA GLU A 309 -34.14 -6.50 9.26
C GLU A 309 -34.42 -5.24 10.08
N SER A 310 -33.68 -5.02 11.17
CA SER A 310 -33.82 -3.84 12.02
C SER A 310 -33.41 -2.55 11.30
N VAL A 311 -32.35 -2.61 10.48
CA VAL A 311 -31.87 -1.49 9.66
C VAL A 311 -32.97 -1.02 8.72
N PHE A 312 -33.51 -1.92 7.91
CA PHE A 312 -34.53 -1.58 6.93
C PHE A 312 -35.82 -1.09 7.54
N LYS A 313 -36.24 -1.69 8.65
CA LYS A 313 -37.42 -1.26 9.39
C LYS A 313 -37.29 0.20 9.91
N GLN A 314 -36.15 0.53 10.50
CA GLN A 314 -35.93 1.86 11.09
C GLN A 314 -35.63 2.91 10.02
N LEU A 315 -34.87 2.59 8.99
CA LEU A 315 -34.59 3.49 7.87
C LEU A 315 -35.72 3.57 6.83
N LYS A 316 -36.79 2.77 7.01
CA LYS A 316 -37.96 2.69 6.11
C LYS A 316 -37.54 2.32 4.67
N ILE A 317 -36.58 1.38 4.56
CA ILE A 317 -36.14 0.82 3.29
C ILE A 317 -36.90 -0.51 3.07
N GLU A 318 -37.52 -0.66 1.90
CA GLU A 318 -38.18 -1.92 1.54
C GLU A 318 -37.13 -2.96 1.16
N ALA A 319 -37.13 -4.13 1.85
CA ALA A 319 -36.17 -5.19 1.57
C ALA A 319 -36.39 -5.79 0.17
N ASN A 320 -35.29 -5.88 -0.60
CA ASN A 320 -35.28 -6.51 -1.91
C ASN A 320 -34.66 -7.92 -1.85
N THR A 321 -35.39 -8.88 -1.32
CA THR A 321 -34.94 -10.26 -1.18
C THR A 321 -35.00 -11.08 -2.48
N LYS A 322 -35.45 -10.48 -3.58
CA LYS A 322 -35.47 -11.08 -4.92
C LYS A 322 -34.31 -10.62 -5.80
N TYR A 323 -33.40 -9.83 -5.23
CA TYR A 323 -32.20 -9.41 -5.93
C TYR A 323 -31.33 -10.62 -6.28
N ASP A 324 -30.92 -10.68 -7.52
CA ASP A 324 -29.98 -11.70 -8.03
C ASP A 324 -28.91 -10.99 -8.87
N PRO A 325 -27.64 -11.02 -8.47
CA PRO A 325 -26.58 -10.34 -9.20
C PRO A 325 -26.36 -10.86 -10.63
N ARG A 326 -26.87 -12.05 -10.97
CA ARG A 326 -26.82 -12.60 -12.32
C ARG A 326 -27.81 -11.89 -13.26
N LYS A 327 -28.93 -11.40 -12.71
CA LYS A 327 -30.00 -10.76 -13.49
C LYS A 327 -29.72 -9.27 -13.69
N VAL A 328 -28.81 -8.97 -14.62
CA VAL A 328 -28.59 -7.61 -15.08
C VAL A 328 -29.61 -7.26 -16.16
N LYS A 329 -30.23 -6.08 -16.09
CA LYS A 329 -31.03 -5.59 -17.21
C LYS A 329 -30.11 -5.38 -18.41
N SER A 330 -30.16 -6.30 -19.36
CA SER A 330 -29.46 -6.14 -20.64
C SER A 330 -30.10 -4.98 -21.42
N ASP A 331 -29.27 -4.05 -21.89
CA ASP A 331 -29.69 -3.11 -22.92
C ASP A 331 -29.50 -3.80 -24.29
N SER A 332 -30.59 -4.15 -24.92
CA SER A 332 -30.57 -4.77 -26.26
C SER A 332 -29.94 -3.89 -27.35
N LYS A 333 -29.67 -2.60 -27.03
CA LYS A 333 -28.93 -1.64 -27.87
C LYS A 333 -27.47 -1.51 -27.51
N ALA A 334 -27.04 -2.09 -26.37
CA ALA A 334 -25.62 -2.11 -26.00
C ALA A 334 -24.90 -3.07 -26.97
N GLU A 335 -23.86 -2.58 -27.59
CA GLU A 335 -23.06 -3.40 -28.49
C GLU A 335 -22.07 -4.22 -27.66
N PRO A 336 -22.00 -5.53 -27.92
CA PRO A 336 -20.98 -6.38 -27.33
C PRO A 336 -19.58 -5.95 -27.83
N ILE A 337 -18.53 -6.46 -27.19
CA ILE A 337 -17.14 -6.30 -27.65
C ILE A 337 -17.07 -6.64 -29.13
N CYS A 338 -16.48 -5.74 -29.90
CA CYS A 338 -16.60 -5.73 -31.35
C CYS A 338 -15.88 -6.93 -32.00
N LYS A 339 -16.61 -7.80 -32.67
CA LYS A 339 -16.04 -8.94 -33.40
C LYS A 339 -15.10 -8.49 -34.54
N THR A 340 -15.39 -7.34 -35.19
CA THR A 340 -14.53 -6.78 -36.23
C THR A 340 -13.21 -6.23 -35.66
N CYS A 341 -13.14 -6.00 -34.35
CA CYS A 341 -11.92 -5.65 -33.62
C CYS A 341 -11.22 -6.89 -33.02
N GLY A 342 -11.47 -8.09 -33.57
CA GLY A 342 -10.85 -9.31 -33.11
C GLY A 342 -11.22 -9.73 -31.69
N GLY A 343 -12.23 -9.11 -31.09
CA GLY A 343 -12.58 -9.29 -29.66
C GLY A 343 -11.65 -8.54 -28.71
N ASN A 344 -10.71 -7.73 -29.20
CA ASN A 344 -9.67 -7.05 -28.43
C ASN A 344 -9.81 -5.51 -28.47
N GLY A 345 -11.05 -5.04 -28.61
CA GLY A 345 -11.37 -3.62 -28.64
C GLY A 345 -12.84 -3.34 -28.79
N TYR A 346 -13.23 -2.09 -28.53
CA TYR A 346 -14.57 -1.59 -28.74
C TYR A 346 -14.74 -0.99 -30.14
N CYS A 347 -15.94 -1.06 -30.70
CA CYS A 347 -16.26 -0.34 -31.92
C CYS A 347 -16.56 1.12 -31.63
N ILE A 348 -15.86 2.03 -32.30
CA ILE A 348 -16.25 3.43 -32.30
C ILE A 348 -17.50 3.59 -33.17
N LYS A 349 -18.61 4.09 -32.58
CA LYS A 349 -19.89 4.32 -33.26
C LYS A 349 -19.85 5.53 -34.19
N ASP A 350 -18.84 5.62 -35.04
CA ASP A 350 -18.79 6.60 -36.14
C ASP A 350 -18.87 5.87 -37.50
N LYS A 351 -19.02 6.66 -38.57
CA LYS A 351 -19.08 6.13 -39.94
C LYS A 351 -17.80 5.40 -40.39
N SER A 352 -16.72 5.41 -39.54
CA SER A 352 -15.40 4.89 -39.88
C SER A 352 -15.17 3.44 -39.51
N GLN A 353 -16.05 2.80 -38.71
CA GLN A 353 -15.89 1.44 -38.17
C GLN A 353 -14.51 1.18 -37.53
N LYS A 354 -13.96 2.21 -36.87
CA LYS A 354 -12.66 2.10 -36.22
C LYS A 354 -12.78 1.33 -34.92
N CYS A 355 -11.70 0.62 -34.56
CA CYS A 355 -11.56 -0.06 -33.28
C CYS A 355 -10.81 0.82 -32.28
N GLU A 356 -11.31 0.84 -31.07
CA GLU A 356 -10.62 1.33 -29.88
C GLU A 356 -10.02 0.12 -29.17
N CYS A 357 -8.72 -0.12 -29.39
CA CYS A 357 -8.06 -1.34 -28.95
C CYS A 357 -7.80 -1.34 -27.43
N PHE A 358 -7.92 -2.53 -26.83
CA PHE A 358 -7.53 -2.75 -25.46
C PHE A 358 -6.02 -2.61 -25.27
N ALA A 359 -5.57 -2.38 -24.05
CA ALA A 359 -4.16 -2.17 -23.73
C ALA A 359 -3.28 -3.30 -24.29
N GLY A 360 -2.20 -2.93 -24.97
CA GLY A 360 -1.29 -3.89 -25.63
C GLY A 360 -1.76 -4.41 -26.99
N PHE A 361 -2.99 -4.12 -27.43
CA PHE A 361 -3.46 -4.44 -28.77
C PHE A 361 -3.37 -3.24 -29.71
N ALA A 362 -3.15 -3.48 -30.99
CA ALA A 362 -2.93 -2.44 -31.98
C ALA A 362 -3.44 -2.84 -33.36
N GLY A 363 -3.40 -1.87 -34.31
CA GLY A 363 -3.83 -2.02 -35.67
C GLY A 363 -5.31 -1.71 -35.88
N LYS A 364 -5.76 -1.72 -37.15
CA LYS A 364 -7.15 -1.33 -37.51
C LYS A 364 -8.21 -2.24 -36.87
N THR A 365 -7.86 -3.48 -36.61
CA THR A 365 -8.74 -4.54 -36.10
C THR A 365 -8.24 -5.11 -34.76
N CYS A 366 -7.34 -4.42 -34.05
CA CYS A 366 -6.74 -4.87 -32.80
C CYS A 366 -6.16 -6.31 -32.86
N SER A 367 -5.66 -6.69 -34.04
CA SER A 367 -5.14 -8.05 -34.30
C SER A 367 -3.62 -8.16 -34.14
N SER A 368 -2.93 -7.06 -34.03
CA SER A 368 -1.51 -6.99 -33.66
C SER A 368 -1.39 -6.61 -32.20
N PHE A 369 -0.22 -6.88 -31.62
CA PHE A 369 0.07 -6.50 -30.23
C PHE A 369 1.32 -5.63 -30.14
N THR A 370 1.39 -4.90 -29.05
CA THR A 370 2.51 -4.05 -28.67
C THR A 370 2.81 -4.24 -27.21
N CYS A 371 4.01 -3.89 -26.82
CA CYS A 371 4.42 -3.87 -25.40
C CYS A 371 4.89 -2.47 -25.01
N VAL A 372 4.66 -2.10 -23.77
CA VAL A 372 5.10 -0.84 -23.17
C VAL A 372 6.60 -0.70 -23.40
N ASP A 373 7.02 0.47 -23.87
CA ASP A 373 8.40 0.85 -24.16
C ASP A 373 9.22 -0.23 -24.89
N LYS A 374 8.57 -1.06 -25.71
CA LYS A 374 9.19 -2.20 -26.41
C LYS A 374 9.93 -3.13 -25.45
N CYS A 375 9.28 -3.48 -24.31
CA CYS A 375 9.87 -4.25 -23.23
C CYS A 375 11.11 -3.56 -22.63
N SER A 376 11.03 -2.24 -22.44
CA SER A 376 12.11 -1.37 -21.90
C SER A 376 13.44 -1.50 -22.66
N GLY A 377 13.43 -2.04 -23.87
CA GLY A 377 14.63 -2.33 -24.66
C GLY A 377 15.39 -3.59 -24.21
N HIS A 378 14.87 -4.34 -23.23
CA HIS A 378 15.52 -5.49 -22.61
C HIS A 378 14.73 -6.79 -22.76
N GLY A 379 14.01 -6.94 -23.88
CA GLY A 379 13.21 -8.12 -24.14
C GLY A 379 12.49 -8.09 -25.48
N LYS A 380 11.71 -9.13 -25.74
CA LYS A 380 10.87 -9.27 -26.95
C LYS A 380 9.40 -9.28 -26.56
N CYS A 381 8.61 -8.47 -27.24
CA CYS A 381 7.17 -8.49 -27.15
C CYS A 381 6.62 -9.77 -27.79
N VAL A 382 5.94 -10.61 -27.02
CA VAL A 382 5.42 -11.91 -27.44
C VAL A 382 3.89 -11.98 -27.41
N GLY A 383 3.23 -11.03 -26.75
CA GLY A 383 1.79 -10.88 -26.64
C GLY A 383 1.40 -9.44 -26.31
N ALA A 384 0.12 -9.18 -26.04
CA ALA A 384 -0.37 -7.84 -25.66
C ALA A 384 0.18 -7.44 -24.27
N ASN A 385 1.14 -6.54 -24.24
CA ASN A 385 1.94 -6.18 -23.06
C ASN A 385 2.66 -7.37 -22.39
N GLU A 386 2.86 -8.46 -23.12
CA GLU A 386 3.58 -9.62 -22.64
C GLU A 386 5.01 -9.59 -23.20
N CYS A 387 5.99 -9.48 -22.31
CA CYS A 387 7.40 -9.40 -22.62
C CYS A 387 8.14 -10.69 -22.22
N LYS A 388 8.94 -11.22 -23.15
CA LYS A 388 9.98 -12.21 -22.83
C LYS A 388 11.27 -11.46 -22.61
N CYS A 389 11.68 -11.33 -21.35
CA CYS A 389 12.84 -10.56 -20.96
C CYS A 389 14.17 -11.24 -21.34
N ASP A 390 15.19 -10.44 -21.60
CA ASP A 390 16.57 -10.87 -21.77
C ASP A 390 17.14 -11.32 -20.42
N LYS A 391 18.19 -12.14 -20.44
CA LYS A 391 18.82 -12.66 -19.23
C LYS A 391 19.31 -11.51 -18.32
N GLY A 392 18.95 -11.58 -17.03
CA GLY A 392 19.29 -10.57 -16.01
C GLY A 392 18.29 -9.41 -15.94
N TRP A 393 17.22 -9.47 -16.70
CA TRP A 393 16.11 -8.50 -16.67
C TRP A 393 14.78 -9.17 -16.34
N GLY A 394 13.92 -8.45 -15.64
CA GLY A 394 12.60 -8.93 -15.24
C GLY A 394 11.66 -7.80 -14.82
N GLY A 395 10.73 -8.10 -13.92
CA GLY A 395 9.76 -7.14 -13.41
C GLY A 395 8.78 -6.65 -14.47
N LEU A 396 8.25 -5.45 -14.28
CA LEU A 396 7.32 -4.82 -15.20
C LEU A 396 8.01 -4.49 -16.53
N HIS A 397 7.56 -5.13 -17.59
CA HIS A 397 8.05 -4.86 -18.95
C HIS A 397 9.57 -4.98 -19.15
N CYS A 398 10.23 -5.88 -18.39
CA CYS A 398 11.68 -6.08 -18.41
C CYS A 398 12.50 -4.82 -18.01
N SER A 399 11.96 -4.02 -17.11
CA SER A 399 12.59 -2.78 -16.64
C SER A 399 13.45 -2.95 -15.39
N PHE A 400 13.38 -4.10 -14.71
CA PHE A 400 14.10 -4.34 -13.46
C PHE A 400 15.35 -5.18 -13.70
N LEU A 401 16.49 -4.69 -13.23
CA LEU A 401 17.72 -5.49 -13.12
C LEU A 401 17.52 -6.55 -12.04
N LEU A 402 17.76 -7.81 -12.37
CA LEU A 402 17.65 -8.94 -11.43
C LEU A 402 18.99 -9.13 -10.71
N VAL A 403 18.98 -9.13 -9.37
CA VAL A 403 20.16 -9.21 -8.52
C VAL A 403 19.95 -10.26 -7.44
N GLU A 404 20.96 -11.14 -7.24
CA GLU A 404 20.95 -12.10 -6.14
C GLU A 404 21.53 -11.46 -4.86
N SER A 405 20.89 -11.70 -3.71
CA SER A 405 21.41 -11.32 -2.39
C SER A 405 22.76 -11.99 -2.10
N THR A 406 23.55 -11.42 -1.20
CA THR A 406 24.82 -11.99 -0.73
C THR A 406 24.64 -12.74 0.57
N TYR A 407 23.90 -12.15 1.48
CA TYR A 407 23.48 -12.69 2.77
C TYR A 407 22.04 -12.27 3.09
N GLU A 408 21.51 -12.90 4.10
CA GLU A 408 20.22 -12.61 4.70
C GLU A 408 20.38 -12.66 6.22
N THR A 409 19.65 -11.82 6.96
CA THR A 409 19.67 -11.88 8.42
C THR A 409 18.93 -13.12 8.92
N GLU A 410 19.26 -13.58 10.12
CA GLU A 410 18.45 -14.58 10.80
C GLU A 410 17.01 -14.07 10.89
N PRO A 411 16.01 -14.84 10.41
CA PRO A 411 14.60 -14.44 10.44
C PRO A 411 14.09 -14.22 11.86
N LYS A 412 13.15 -13.29 12.03
CA LYS A 412 12.54 -12.93 13.31
C LYS A 412 11.02 -12.86 13.22
N LEU A 413 10.35 -13.33 14.28
CA LEU A 413 8.92 -13.14 14.44
C LEU A 413 8.62 -11.68 14.78
N GLY A 414 7.63 -11.11 14.10
CA GLY A 414 7.15 -9.76 14.31
C GLY A 414 7.06 -8.97 13.02
N ASP A 415 6.90 -7.68 13.15
CA ASP A 415 6.72 -6.73 12.05
C ASP A 415 8.02 -5.91 11.93
N GLY A 416 8.93 -6.38 11.09
CA GLY A 416 10.18 -5.68 10.75
C GLY A 416 9.88 -4.52 9.82
N ASP A 417 10.82 -3.54 9.74
CA ASP A 417 10.58 -2.34 8.95
C ASP A 417 11.87 -1.78 8.33
N ASP A 418 12.66 -1.06 9.12
CA ASP A 418 13.76 -0.25 8.59
C ASP A 418 15.13 -0.75 9.08
N PRO A 419 16.15 -0.80 8.19
CA PRO A 419 17.52 -1.11 8.56
C PRO A 419 18.41 0.15 8.61
N ALA A 420 19.45 0.13 9.47
CA ALA A 420 20.58 1.05 9.44
C ALA A 420 21.91 0.28 9.40
N ILE A 421 22.95 0.90 8.86
CA ILE A 421 24.29 0.35 8.86
C ILE A 421 25.19 1.20 9.77
N TRP A 422 25.69 0.61 10.85
CA TRP A 422 26.74 1.24 11.67
C TRP A 422 28.12 0.85 11.18
N ILE A 423 28.93 1.85 10.82
CA ILE A 423 30.33 1.69 10.41
C ILE A 423 31.23 1.72 11.64
N SER A 424 31.91 0.63 11.95
CA SER A 424 32.81 0.54 13.10
C SER A 424 34.09 1.34 12.90
N ALA A 425 34.47 2.12 13.93
CA ALA A 425 35.76 2.80 13.95
C ALA A 425 36.96 1.84 14.17
N GLU A 426 36.71 0.61 14.66
CA GLU A 426 37.73 -0.39 14.94
C GLU A 426 38.06 -1.33 13.76
N GLY A 427 37.43 -1.11 12.62
CA GLY A 427 37.60 -1.90 11.40
C GLY A 427 36.26 -2.14 10.71
N ALA A 428 36.23 -1.93 9.42
CA ALA A 428 34.99 -1.99 8.63
C ALA A 428 34.27 -3.36 8.72
N GLU A 429 35.02 -4.43 8.90
CA GLU A 429 34.50 -5.80 9.07
C GLU A 429 33.78 -6.02 10.42
N LYS A 430 33.96 -5.11 11.38
CA LYS A 430 33.24 -5.10 12.66
C LYS A 430 31.95 -4.29 12.62
N SER A 431 31.59 -3.72 11.48
CA SER A 431 30.35 -2.97 11.28
C SER A 431 29.14 -3.86 11.54
N ARG A 432 27.99 -3.23 11.76
CA ARG A 432 26.73 -3.90 12.11
C ARG A 432 25.60 -3.42 11.23
N VAL A 433 24.63 -4.30 11.04
CA VAL A 433 23.28 -3.96 10.56
C VAL A 433 22.37 -3.89 11.78
N ILE A 434 21.61 -2.82 11.89
CA ILE A 434 20.64 -2.61 12.95
C ILE A 434 19.27 -2.56 12.27
N THR A 435 18.30 -3.30 12.79
CA THR A 435 16.96 -3.34 12.20
C THR A 435 15.90 -3.06 13.24
N THR A 436 14.79 -2.49 12.83
CA THR A 436 13.64 -2.25 13.70
C THR A 436 12.70 -3.46 13.69
N MET A 437 12.00 -3.61 14.82
CA MET A 437 10.88 -4.52 15.01
C MET A 437 9.76 -3.73 15.68
N LYS A 438 8.73 -3.35 14.92
CA LYS A 438 7.70 -2.39 15.37
C LYS A 438 6.53 -3.01 16.09
N SER A 439 6.44 -4.34 16.17
CA SER A 439 5.30 -5.03 16.80
C SER A 439 5.69 -6.27 17.60
N GLY A 440 4.74 -6.79 18.37
CA GLY A 440 4.87 -8.04 19.13
C GLY A 440 5.62 -7.89 20.45
N LYS A 441 5.92 -9.03 21.07
CA LYS A 441 6.65 -9.10 22.36
C LYS A 441 8.14 -8.80 22.23
N GLU A 442 8.66 -8.88 21.01
CA GLU A 442 10.06 -8.67 20.67
C GLU A 442 10.30 -7.29 20.02
N ALA A 443 9.36 -6.35 20.21
CA ALA A 443 9.52 -4.98 19.70
C ALA A 443 10.82 -4.35 20.22
N GLY A 444 11.62 -3.77 19.30
CA GLY A 444 12.91 -3.22 19.60
C GLY A 444 13.85 -3.13 18.41
N LEU A 445 15.15 -3.12 18.70
CA LEU A 445 16.21 -3.09 17.69
C LEU A 445 16.98 -4.41 17.70
N ASN A 446 17.18 -5.01 16.54
CA ASN A 446 18.05 -6.18 16.38
C ASN A 446 19.36 -5.75 15.73
N VAL A 447 20.47 -6.24 16.27
CA VAL A 447 21.82 -5.97 15.76
C VAL A 447 22.38 -7.25 15.15
N PHE A 448 22.84 -7.18 13.89
CA PHE A 448 23.40 -8.30 13.15
C PHE A 448 24.85 -8.00 12.71
N ASP A 449 25.63 -9.05 12.52
CA ASP A 449 26.92 -8.93 11.84
C ASP A 449 26.73 -8.81 10.31
N LEU A 450 27.83 -8.58 9.57
CA LEU A 450 27.79 -8.44 8.11
C LEU A 450 27.51 -9.76 7.35
N LYS A 451 27.21 -10.84 8.05
CA LYS A 451 26.77 -12.12 7.47
C LYS A 451 25.35 -12.46 7.82
N GLY A 452 24.65 -11.56 8.55
CA GLY A 452 23.28 -11.72 8.97
C GLY A 452 23.10 -12.50 10.28
N ASN A 453 24.17 -12.86 11.01
CA ASN A 453 24.02 -13.53 12.29
C ASN A 453 23.62 -12.53 13.37
N LEU A 454 22.65 -12.89 14.21
CA LEU A 454 22.18 -12.05 15.32
C LEU A 454 23.28 -11.86 16.37
N VAL A 455 23.57 -10.61 16.70
CA VAL A 455 24.52 -10.21 17.75
C VAL A 455 23.77 -9.82 19.04
N GLN A 456 22.65 -9.07 18.90
CA GLN A 456 21.85 -8.59 20.04
C GLN A 456 20.42 -8.32 19.60
N SER A 457 19.45 -8.68 20.47
CA SER A 457 18.11 -8.08 20.47
C SER A 457 18.02 -7.09 21.61
N PHE A 458 17.60 -5.86 21.34
CA PHE A 458 17.54 -4.76 22.28
C PHE A 458 16.12 -4.22 22.35
N ALA A 459 15.48 -4.32 23.52
CA ALA A 459 14.09 -3.88 23.68
C ALA A 459 13.93 -2.36 23.55
N ALA A 460 12.97 -1.90 22.76
CA ALA A 460 12.61 -0.50 22.60
C ALA A 460 11.11 -0.34 22.35
N GLY A 461 10.57 0.86 22.49
CA GLY A 461 9.15 1.19 22.42
C GLY A 461 8.55 1.14 21.01
N LYS A 462 8.51 -0.02 20.34
CA LYS A 462 7.97 -0.18 18.97
C LYS A 462 8.63 0.82 17.98
N PRO A 463 9.95 0.77 17.77
CA PRO A 463 10.63 1.65 16.85
C PRO A 463 10.16 1.42 15.41
N ASN A 464 9.88 2.50 14.67
CA ASN A 464 9.54 2.42 13.24
C ASN A 464 10.82 2.46 12.41
N ASN A 465 11.42 3.63 12.19
CA ASN A 465 12.68 3.76 11.48
C ASN A 465 13.87 3.79 12.44
N VAL A 466 15.05 3.53 11.92
CA VAL A 466 16.31 3.69 12.66
C VAL A 466 17.38 4.35 11.78
N ASP A 467 18.12 5.32 12.33
CA ASP A 467 19.24 5.98 11.67
C ASP A 467 20.42 6.18 12.64
N MET A 468 21.62 6.45 12.10
CA MET A 468 22.85 6.50 12.87
C MET A 468 23.41 7.92 12.98
N ILE A 469 23.78 8.32 14.18
CA ILE A 469 24.54 9.54 14.48
C ILE A 469 25.97 9.15 14.88
N TYR A 470 26.95 9.75 14.25
CA TYR A 470 28.35 9.40 14.47
C TYR A 470 29.14 10.50 15.18
N GLY A 471 29.95 10.10 16.17
CA GLY A 471 30.89 10.97 16.85
C GLY A 471 30.23 12.15 17.58
N PHE A 472 29.00 11.97 18.11
CA PHE A 472 28.27 12.98 18.86
C PHE A 472 28.98 13.28 20.18
N GLU A 473 29.05 14.57 20.55
CA GLU A 473 29.67 15.01 21.78
C GLU A 473 28.70 14.93 22.97
N ALA A 474 28.76 13.80 23.72
CA ALA A 474 27.99 13.58 24.94
C ALA A 474 28.85 13.94 26.17
N GLY A 475 28.82 15.23 26.57
CA GLY A 475 29.70 15.77 27.60
C GLY A 475 31.18 15.79 27.13
N ASP A 476 32.02 15.03 27.81
CA ASP A 476 33.43 14.87 27.48
C ASP A 476 33.74 13.63 26.61
N ARG A 477 32.70 12.84 26.25
CA ARG A 477 32.80 11.64 25.43
C ARG A 477 32.33 11.89 24.00
N LYS A 478 32.95 11.21 23.04
CA LYS A 478 32.40 11.07 21.70
C LYS A 478 31.74 9.69 21.57
N VAL A 479 30.48 9.66 21.17
CA VAL A 479 29.67 8.45 21.07
C VAL A 479 29.01 8.36 19.71
N ASP A 480 28.71 7.14 19.27
CA ASP A 480 27.80 6.90 18.16
C ASP A 480 26.43 6.55 18.74
N LEU A 481 25.34 7.03 18.11
CA LEU A 481 23.98 6.81 18.58
C LEU A 481 23.13 6.19 17.48
N ALA A 482 22.27 5.26 17.86
CA ALA A 482 21.12 4.86 17.06
C ALA A 482 19.92 5.74 17.48
N PHE A 483 19.24 6.31 16.51
CA PHE A 483 18.04 7.13 16.69
C PHE A 483 16.84 6.46 16.04
N ALA A 484 15.71 6.40 16.75
CA ALA A 484 14.46 5.85 16.26
C ALA A 484 13.25 6.65 16.73
N ALA A 485 12.16 6.64 15.97
CA ALA A 485 10.84 7.08 16.40
C ALA A 485 10.13 5.91 17.13
N CYS A 486 9.89 6.04 18.43
CA CYS A 486 9.26 4.99 19.25
C CYS A 486 7.75 5.21 19.35
N ARG A 487 6.97 4.35 18.68
CA ARG A 487 5.51 4.46 18.55
C ARG A 487 4.71 4.02 19.77
N ALA A 488 5.34 3.35 20.75
CA ALA A 488 4.61 2.88 21.94
C ALA A 488 4.19 4.04 22.86
N ASP A 489 4.92 5.13 22.84
CA ASP A 489 4.73 6.29 23.72
C ASP A 489 5.03 7.64 23.04
N ASP A 490 5.09 7.64 21.71
CA ASP A 490 5.36 8.82 20.87
C ASP A 490 6.60 9.59 21.30
N THR A 491 7.75 8.90 21.37
CA THR A 491 9.02 9.46 21.81
C THR A 491 10.13 9.38 20.76
N LEU A 492 11.10 10.30 20.87
CA LEU A 492 12.39 10.22 20.20
C LEU A 492 13.28 9.30 21.06
N CYS A 493 13.69 8.15 20.52
CA CYS A 493 14.52 7.17 21.21
C CYS A 493 15.97 7.21 20.71
N LEU A 494 16.93 7.39 21.61
CA LEU A 494 18.37 7.39 21.32
C LEU A 494 19.08 6.35 22.16
N PHE A 495 19.92 5.56 21.54
CA PHE A 495 20.69 4.49 22.20
C PHE A 495 22.18 4.64 21.83
N GLU A 496 23.08 4.40 22.77
CA GLU A 496 24.52 4.45 22.50
C GLU A 496 24.98 3.14 21.83
N MET A 497 25.63 3.26 20.67
CA MET A 497 26.31 2.16 20.02
C MET A 497 27.75 2.05 20.57
N LEU A 498 28.02 0.96 21.27
CA LEU A 498 29.32 0.69 21.87
C LEU A 498 30.35 0.24 20.80
N PRO A 499 31.66 0.42 21.06
CA PRO A 499 32.72 0.00 20.15
C PRO A 499 32.71 -1.51 19.80
N ASN A 500 32.19 -2.36 20.70
CA ASN A 500 32.03 -3.80 20.45
C ASN A 500 30.87 -4.13 19.49
N GLY A 501 30.11 -3.13 19.05
CA GLY A 501 28.98 -3.29 18.12
C GLY A 501 27.68 -3.76 18.78
N THR A 502 27.42 -3.34 20.03
CA THR A 502 26.16 -3.58 20.74
C THR A 502 25.54 -2.26 21.19
N LEU A 503 24.22 -2.22 21.36
CA LEU A 503 23.48 -1.09 21.85
C LEU A 503 23.39 -1.11 23.38
N THR A 504 23.30 0.09 23.97
CA THR A 504 23.02 0.32 25.39
C THR A 504 22.24 1.62 25.58
N ASP A 505 21.56 1.75 26.72
CA ASP A 505 20.90 2.99 27.10
C ASP A 505 21.91 4.12 27.32
N ILE A 506 21.47 5.35 27.04
CA ILE A 506 22.24 6.57 27.33
C ILE A 506 21.38 7.53 28.18
N PRO A 507 21.96 8.24 29.14
CA PRO A 507 21.23 9.25 29.93
C PRO A 507 20.53 10.30 29.04
N GLY A 508 19.21 10.48 29.22
CA GLY A 508 18.40 11.35 28.34
C GLY A 508 18.19 10.76 26.95
N GLY A 509 18.16 9.44 26.80
CA GLY A 509 17.94 8.76 25.53
C GLY A 509 16.47 8.71 25.07
N SER A 510 15.51 9.13 25.89
CA SER A 510 14.09 9.21 25.50
C SER A 510 13.57 10.64 25.73
N HIS A 511 12.90 11.18 24.70
CA HIS A 511 12.32 12.53 24.74
C HIS A 511 10.91 12.51 24.16
N PRO A 512 9.90 13.07 24.85
CA PRO A 512 8.56 13.22 24.28
C PRO A 512 8.59 14.22 23.11
N VAL A 513 7.73 14.02 22.16
CA VAL A 513 7.41 15.02 21.13
C VAL A 513 6.35 16.00 21.63
N VAL A 514 5.90 16.93 20.77
CA VAL A 514 4.82 17.87 21.11
C VAL A 514 3.50 17.11 21.36
N GLU A 515 2.58 17.73 22.10
CA GLU A 515 1.25 17.18 22.35
C GLU A 515 0.48 16.97 21.03
N ASP A 516 -0.41 15.99 20.99
CA ASP A 516 -1.23 15.62 19.81
C ASP A 516 -0.39 15.33 18.56
N TYR A 517 0.71 14.59 18.74
CA TYR A 517 1.60 14.17 17.68
C TYR A 517 1.91 12.68 17.76
N THR A 518 1.63 11.94 16.70
CA THR A 518 1.93 10.51 16.60
C THR A 518 3.15 10.29 15.73
N VAL A 519 4.23 9.80 16.34
CA VAL A 519 5.49 9.58 15.62
C VAL A 519 5.35 8.41 14.63
N TYR A 520 6.00 8.57 13.47
CA TYR A 520 6.03 7.55 12.44
C TYR A 520 7.44 7.40 11.87
N GLY A 521 7.80 8.08 10.77
CA GLY A 521 9.14 8.04 10.20
C GLY A 521 10.17 8.93 10.92
N SER A 522 11.45 8.63 10.74
CA SER A 522 12.54 9.44 11.33
C SER A 522 13.85 9.33 10.56
N CYS A 523 14.65 10.40 10.60
CA CYS A 523 16.04 10.42 10.13
C CYS A 523 16.87 11.49 10.84
N THR A 524 18.20 11.44 10.67
CA THR A 524 19.14 12.36 11.32
C THR A 524 19.74 13.35 10.34
N TYR A 525 20.19 14.49 10.84
CA TYR A 525 20.84 15.52 10.03
C TYR A 525 21.93 16.24 10.80
N ARG A 526 23.14 16.31 10.24
CA ARG A 526 24.21 17.19 10.71
C ARG A 526 24.37 18.35 9.74
N SER A 527 24.16 19.56 10.23
CA SER A 527 24.28 20.76 9.39
C SER A 527 25.72 20.95 8.90
N PRO A 528 25.98 21.04 7.60
CA PRO A 528 27.29 21.39 7.06
C PRO A 528 27.69 22.84 7.38
N LYS A 529 26.71 23.70 7.71
CA LYS A 529 26.96 25.13 8.06
C LYS A 529 27.40 25.33 9.49
N THR A 530 26.82 24.56 10.41
CA THR A 530 27.00 24.80 11.86
C THR A 530 27.66 23.64 12.60
N GLY A 531 27.67 22.44 11.99
CA GLY A 531 28.09 21.19 12.65
C GLY A 531 27.10 20.66 13.69
N LYS A 532 25.98 21.34 13.92
CA LYS A 532 24.95 20.93 14.86
C LYS A 532 24.22 19.68 14.38
N GLN A 533 23.83 18.84 15.33
CA GLN A 533 23.06 17.62 15.08
C GLN A 533 21.57 17.88 15.25
N TYR A 534 20.77 17.39 14.30
CA TYR A 534 19.32 17.46 14.31
C TYR A 534 18.70 16.08 14.12
N LEU A 535 17.46 15.94 14.61
CA LEU A 535 16.59 14.78 14.46
C LEU A 535 15.33 15.23 13.72
N PHE A 536 14.96 14.53 12.67
CA PHE A 536 13.66 14.68 12.03
C PHE A 536 12.74 13.55 12.47
N VAL A 537 11.48 13.86 12.72
CA VAL A 537 10.40 12.89 12.92
C VAL A 537 9.16 13.40 12.21
N ASN A 538 8.37 12.50 11.64
CA ASN A 538 7.11 12.84 10.97
C ASN A 538 5.94 12.00 11.47
N GLU A 539 4.73 12.55 11.31
CA GLU A 539 3.47 11.81 11.31
C GLU A 539 3.19 11.20 9.93
N LYS A 540 2.27 10.24 9.86
CA LYS A 540 1.76 9.73 8.57
C LYS A 540 1.26 10.84 7.64
N SER A 541 0.67 11.89 8.20
CA SER A 541 0.20 13.09 7.48
C SER A 541 1.31 13.95 6.88
N ALA A 542 2.58 13.54 6.98
CA ALA A 542 3.76 14.29 6.56
C ALA A 542 4.00 15.62 7.29
N ARG A 543 3.45 15.78 8.50
CA ARG A 543 3.85 16.86 9.40
C ARG A 543 5.19 16.50 10.01
N TYR A 544 6.24 17.28 9.72
CA TYR A 544 7.61 17.08 10.17
C TYR A 544 7.95 17.99 11.32
N LEU A 545 8.61 17.43 12.35
CA LEU A 545 9.28 18.17 13.43
C LEU A 545 10.79 17.97 13.31
N GLN A 546 11.55 19.04 13.47
CA GLN A 546 13.03 19.04 13.51
C GLN A 546 13.49 19.49 14.89
N TYR A 547 14.23 18.62 15.58
CA TYR A 547 14.78 18.88 16.90
C TYR A 547 16.29 19.04 16.83
N GLU A 548 16.86 20.05 17.51
CA GLU A 548 18.30 20.13 17.75
C GLU A 548 18.66 19.16 18.87
N LEU A 549 19.63 18.27 18.65
CA LEU A 549 20.18 17.37 19.65
C LEU A 549 21.41 17.99 20.29
N THR A 550 21.40 18.09 21.61
CA THR A 550 22.52 18.63 22.44
C THR A 550 22.78 17.69 23.62
N SER A 551 23.83 17.97 24.38
CA SER A 551 24.09 17.28 25.64
C SER A 551 24.49 18.25 26.74
N THR A 552 24.25 17.85 28.00
CA THR A 552 24.80 18.54 29.18
C THR A 552 26.27 18.18 29.39
N SER A 553 26.95 18.91 30.25
CA SER A 553 28.36 18.65 30.57
C SER A 553 28.63 17.25 31.19
N ASN A 554 27.61 16.61 31.76
CA ASN A 554 27.70 15.25 32.28
C ASN A 554 27.22 14.18 31.25
N GLY A 555 26.99 14.57 30.00
CA GLY A 555 26.63 13.64 28.90
C GLY A 555 25.15 13.28 28.79
N THR A 556 24.26 13.90 29.55
CA THR A 556 22.82 13.69 29.42
C THR A 556 22.30 14.37 28.15
N LEU A 557 21.65 13.63 27.26
CA LEU A 557 21.09 14.14 26.01
C LEU A 557 19.90 15.07 26.25
N LYS A 558 19.70 16.03 25.35
CA LYS A 558 18.60 17.01 25.34
C LYS A 558 18.18 17.28 23.90
N THR A 559 16.90 17.52 23.72
CA THR A 559 16.31 17.93 22.44
C THR A 559 15.57 19.25 22.57
N GLU A 560 15.61 20.06 21.52
CA GLU A 560 14.87 21.32 21.41
C GLU A 560 14.23 21.41 20.03
N LEU A 561 12.89 21.63 19.96
CA LEU A 561 12.18 21.82 18.70
C LEU A 561 12.63 23.13 18.05
N VAL A 562 13.12 23.07 16.82
CA VAL A 562 13.65 24.24 16.07
C VAL A 562 12.88 24.55 14.80
N ARG A 563 12.11 23.57 14.25
CA ARG A 563 11.33 23.76 13.03
C ARG A 563 10.17 22.78 12.98
N GLU A 564 9.07 23.22 12.38
CA GLU A 564 7.94 22.39 11.96
C GLU A 564 7.59 22.74 10.51
N PHE A 565 7.32 21.74 9.67
CA PHE A 565 6.90 21.97 8.29
C PHE A 565 6.04 20.82 7.75
N GLN A 566 5.29 21.10 6.69
CA GLN A 566 4.50 20.09 5.97
C GLN A 566 5.30 19.59 4.78
N GLY A 567 5.57 18.27 4.75
CA GLY A 567 6.12 17.56 3.59
C GLY A 567 5.04 17.06 2.64
N GLY A 568 5.44 16.61 1.43
CA GLY A 568 4.55 15.98 0.48
C GLY A 568 3.36 16.85 0.01
N ASN A 569 2.33 16.16 -0.45
CA ASN A 569 1.05 16.76 -0.92
C ASN A 569 -0.16 16.27 -0.10
N GLY A 570 0.05 15.63 1.05
CA GLY A 570 -0.99 15.13 1.94
C GLY A 570 -1.17 13.61 1.92
N GLY A 571 -0.33 12.87 1.17
CA GLY A 571 -0.23 11.42 1.27
C GLY A 571 0.63 10.98 2.46
N GLN A 572 0.55 9.71 2.83
CA GLN A 572 1.36 9.13 3.88
C GLN A 572 2.85 9.24 3.52
N VAL A 573 3.69 9.61 4.50
CA VAL A 573 5.15 9.67 4.36
C VAL A 573 5.78 8.86 5.47
N GLU A 574 6.75 8.01 5.12
CA GLU A 574 7.48 7.20 6.08
C GLU A 574 9.00 7.43 5.98
N GLY A 575 9.61 6.99 4.91
CA GLY A 575 11.05 7.03 4.74
C GLY A 575 11.62 8.43 4.55
N CYS A 576 12.71 8.75 5.25
CA CYS A 576 13.51 9.92 4.96
C CYS A 576 15.02 9.64 5.09
N VAL A 577 15.82 10.43 4.37
CA VAL A 577 17.28 10.47 4.50
C VAL A 577 17.78 11.88 4.26
N THR A 578 18.87 12.25 4.90
CA THR A 578 19.47 13.57 4.70
C THR A 578 20.79 13.50 3.93
N ASP A 579 21.01 14.48 3.09
CA ASP A 579 22.31 14.76 2.46
C ASP A 579 23.02 15.85 3.28
N GLU A 580 23.89 15.42 4.17
CA GLU A 580 24.60 16.31 5.08
C GLU A 580 25.60 17.24 4.38
N GLU A 581 26.04 16.93 3.15
CA GLU A 581 26.95 17.80 2.40
C GLU A 581 26.21 18.91 1.64
N ASN A 582 25.03 18.58 1.08
CA ASN A 582 24.23 19.53 0.31
C ASN A 582 23.16 20.25 1.17
N GLY A 583 22.91 19.79 2.40
CA GLY A 583 21.89 20.35 3.29
C GLY A 583 20.47 20.03 2.82
N TRP A 584 20.24 18.82 2.30
CA TRP A 584 18.94 18.39 1.81
C TRP A 584 18.34 17.26 2.66
N ILE A 585 17.02 17.15 2.65
CA ILE A 585 16.26 15.99 3.13
C ILE A 585 15.40 15.44 2.00
N PHE A 586 15.42 14.14 1.81
CA PHE A 586 14.61 13.40 0.84
C PHE A 586 13.51 12.65 1.57
N LEU A 587 12.28 12.65 1.04
CA LEU A 587 11.09 12.08 1.63
C LEU A 587 10.39 11.16 0.62
N GLY A 588 10.02 9.95 1.04
CA GLY A 588 9.12 9.07 0.30
C GLY A 588 7.67 9.39 0.66
N GLU A 589 6.86 9.89 -0.28
CA GLU A 589 5.42 10.00 -0.14
C GLU A 589 4.78 8.81 -0.85
N GLU A 590 4.32 7.85 -0.07
CA GLU A 590 3.92 6.50 -0.48
C GLU A 590 3.07 6.47 -1.77
N PRO A 591 1.92 7.17 -1.85
CA PRO A 591 1.08 7.08 -3.02
C PRO A 591 1.54 7.94 -4.20
N SER A 592 2.55 8.82 -4.03
CA SER A 592 2.70 9.90 -5.00
C SER A 592 4.10 10.21 -5.51
N ALA A 593 5.12 10.36 -4.64
CA ALA A 593 6.37 10.93 -5.11
C ALA A 593 7.59 10.74 -4.18
N LEU A 594 8.77 10.85 -4.76
CA LEU A 594 10.00 11.14 -4.04
C LEU A 594 10.24 12.66 -4.05
N TRP A 595 10.37 13.24 -2.86
CA TRP A 595 10.55 14.67 -2.64
C TRP A 595 11.94 15.03 -2.14
N ARG A 596 12.36 16.27 -2.35
CA ARG A 596 13.52 16.91 -1.74
C ARG A 596 13.13 18.25 -1.14
N TYR A 597 13.58 18.50 0.09
CA TYR A 597 13.50 19.79 0.79
C TYR A 597 14.87 20.22 1.29
N ASP A 598 15.01 21.49 1.70
CA ASP A 598 16.19 21.94 2.41
C ASP A 598 16.10 21.49 3.88
N ALA A 599 17.19 20.98 4.45
CA ALA A 599 17.26 20.41 5.80
C ALA A 599 17.65 21.38 6.91
N GLU A 600 18.12 22.59 6.57
CA GLU A 600 18.48 23.58 7.58
C GLU A 600 17.26 24.13 8.32
N PRO A 601 17.37 24.40 9.66
CA PRO A 601 16.23 24.85 10.46
C PRO A 601 15.59 26.16 10.00
N ASP A 602 16.35 27.05 9.38
CA ASP A 602 15.90 28.35 8.88
C ASP A 602 15.44 28.32 7.42
N SER A 603 15.34 27.14 6.82
CA SER A 603 14.95 26.95 5.42
C SER A 603 13.47 27.21 5.17
N LYS A 604 13.14 27.52 3.91
CA LYS A 604 11.75 27.62 3.44
C LYS A 604 11.21 26.22 3.14
N ASP A 605 9.92 26.02 3.45
CA ASP A 605 9.21 24.76 3.24
C ASP A 605 8.77 24.62 1.78
N LYS A 606 9.74 24.50 0.88
CA LYS A 606 9.51 24.34 -0.55
C LYS A 606 10.08 23.04 -1.04
N GLY A 607 9.18 22.05 -1.29
CA GLY A 607 9.52 20.77 -1.86
C GLY A 607 9.80 20.82 -3.36
N VAL A 608 10.65 19.92 -3.81
CA VAL A 608 10.95 19.64 -5.23
C VAL A 608 10.69 18.16 -5.47
N ILE A 609 9.82 17.83 -6.43
CA ILE A 609 9.58 16.44 -6.84
C ILE A 609 10.77 15.95 -7.67
N ILE A 610 11.32 14.81 -7.28
CA ILE A 610 12.41 14.11 -7.99
C ILE A 610 11.85 13.06 -8.94
N GLY A 611 10.94 12.22 -8.45
CA GLY A 611 10.22 11.21 -9.21
C GLY A 611 8.75 11.19 -8.81
N LYS A 612 7.87 10.87 -9.75
CA LYS A 612 6.43 10.80 -9.50
C LYS A 612 5.92 9.38 -9.79
N VAL A 613 5.09 8.84 -8.90
CA VAL A 613 4.40 7.57 -9.15
C VAL A 613 3.58 7.67 -10.45
N GLY A 614 3.72 6.67 -11.31
CA GLY A 614 3.08 6.67 -12.63
C GLY A 614 3.88 7.36 -13.75
N ASP A 615 5.10 7.83 -13.49
CA ASP A 615 6.02 8.36 -14.52
C ASP A 615 6.70 7.26 -15.37
N GLY A 616 6.38 5.99 -15.10
CA GLY A 616 6.94 4.80 -15.74
C GLY A 616 8.29 4.36 -15.14
N LYS A 617 8.74 4.98 -14.06
CA LYS A 617 9.99 4.66 -13.35
C LYS A 617 9.76 4.46 -11.86
N LEU A 618 9.12 5.42 -11.18
CA LEU A 618 8.78 5.34 -9.77
C LEU A 618 7.44 4.64 -9.60
N TYR A 619 7.39 3.67 -8.70
CA TYR A 619 6.21 2.88 -8.37
C TYR A 619 5.83 3.13 -6.91
N GLY A 620 4.53 3.21 -6.62
CA GLY A 620 4.02 3.17 -5.25
C GLY A 620 4.21 1.77 -4.65
N ASP A 621 4.34 1.59 -3.46
CA ASP A 621 4.48 2.47 -2.32
C ASP A 621 5.90 3.05 -2.25
N VAL A 622 6.05 4.36 -2.11
CA VAL A 622 7.38 4.99 -2.02
C VAL A 622 7.80 5.01 -0.56
N GLU A 623 8.55 4.00 -0.13
CA GLU A 623 8.89 3.74 1.27
C GLU A 623 10.31 4.23 1.63
N GLY A 624 11.15 3.36 2.13
CA GLY A 624 12.49 3.68 2.57
C GLY A 624 13.33 4.45 1.54
N VAL A 625 14.06 5.46 1.99
CA VAL A 625 14.98 6.27 1.17
C VAL A 625 16.35 6.27 1.80
N THR A 626 17.40 6.04 1.00
CA THR A 626 18.79 6.05 1.49
C THR A 626 19.74 6.74 0.52
N LEU A 627 20.93 7.09 1.01
CA LEU A 627 21.94 7.82 0.24
C LEU A 627 23.28 7.11 0.24
N VAL A 628 23.88 6.99 -0.94
CA VAL A 628 25.27 6.55 -1.13
C VAL A 628 26.12 7.76 -1.51
N TYR A 629 27.07 8.13 -0.65
CA TYR A 629 27.95 9.26 -0.88
C TYR A 629 29.04 8.95 -1.90
N GLY A 630 29.35 9.94 -2.74
CA GLY A 630 30.54 9.97 -3.58
C GLY A 630 31.66 10.79 -2.95
N SER A 631 32.80 10.88 -3.68
CA SER A 631 33.96 11.66 -3.22
C SER A 631 33.74 13.19 -3.31
N LYS A 632 32.66 13.61 -3.96
CA LYS A 632 32.24 15.01 -4.09
C LYS A 632 30.73 15.15 -3.83
N PRO A 633 30.28 16.35 -3.47
CA PRO A 633 28.85 16.60 -3.16
C PRO A 633 27.89 16.30 -4.31
N ASP A 634 28.38 16.33 -5.57
CA ASP A 634 27.59 16.00 -6.77
C ASP A 634 27.78 14.55 -7.25
N GLU A 635 28.56 13.74 -6.55
CA GLU A 635 28.75 12.32 -6.83
C GLU A 635 27.98 11.45 -5.83
N GLY A 636 27.53 10.28 -6.26
CA GLY A 636 26.78 9.32 -5.43
C GLY A 636 25.35 9.10 -5.91
N TYR A 637 24.55 8.42 -5.07
CA TYR A 637 23.22 7.95 -5.48
C TYR A 637 22.21 8.08 -4.34
N ILE A 638 20.94 8.27 -4.73
CA ILE A 638 19.76 8.11 -3.90
C ILE A 638 19.11 6.78 -4.29
N LEU A 639 18.82 5.94 -3.31
CA LEU A 639 18.08 4.69 -3.51
C LEU A 639 16.74 4.78 -2.79
N VAL A 640 15.69 4.26 -3.44
CA VAL A 640 14.31 4.36 -2.96
C VAL A 640 13.63 3.01 -3.06
N SER A 641 13.01 2.56 -1.99
CA SER A 641 12.16 1.37 -1.97
C SER A 641 10.81 1.66 -2.63
N CYS A 642 10.36 0.74 -3.50
CA CYS A 642 9.06 0.74 -4.13
C CYS A 642 8.34 -0.54 -3.71
N GLN A 643 7.66 -0.52 -2.55
CA GLN A 643 7.10 -1.69 -1.88
C GLN A 643 6.13 -2.46 -2.77
N GLY A 644 5.20 -1.78 -3.43
CA GLY A 644 4.16 -2.41 -4.23
C GLY A 644 4.63 -3.25 -5.41
N VAL A 645 5.90 -3.08 -5.83
CA VAL A 645 6.52 -3.89 -6.88
C VAL A 645 7.76 -4.64 -6.40
N SER A 646 8.06 -4.59 -5.08
CA SER A 646 9.23 -5.22 -4.46
C SER A 646 10.53 -4.93 -5.22
N ALA A 647 10.77 -3.64 -5.48
CA ALA A 647 11.90 -3.18 -6.26
C ALA A 647 12.45 -1.85 -5.73
N TYR A 648 13.60 -1.44 -6.23
CA TYR A 648 14.32 -0.27 -5.76
C TYR A 648 14.76 0.60 -6.92
N ASN A 649 14.49 1.90 -6.83
CA ASN A 649 14.96 2.87 -7.80
C ASN A 649 16.30 3.47 -7.36
N VAL A 650 17.14 3.75 -8.35
CA VAL A 650 18.41 4.43 -8.19
C VAL A 650 18.36 5.74 -8.97
N TYR A 651 18.64 6.85 -8.29
CA TYR A 651 18.76 8.18 -8.86
C TYR A 651 20.16 8.73 -8.61
N GLN A 652 20.63 9.66 -9.47
CA GLN A 652 21.85 10.42 -9.21
C GLN A 652 21.65 11.33 -7.98
N ARG A 653 22.66 11.41 -7.12
CA ARG A 653 22.67 12.37 -6.00
C ARG A 653 22.72 13.81 -6.50
N ALA A 654 23.44 14.06 -7.61
CA ALA A 654 23.50 15.35 -8.27
C ALA A 654 22.12 15.82 -8.76
N SER A 655 21.75 17.08 -8.45
CA SER A 655 20.56 17.69 -9.03
C SER A 655 20.70 17.80 -10.57
N PRO A 656 19.65 17.48 -11.37
CA PRO A 656 18.24 17.29 -11.01
C PRO A 656 17.84 15.87 -10.58
N HIS A 657 18.76 15.03 -10.13
CA HIS A 657 18.54 13.66 -9.66
C HIS A 657 18.05 12.73 -10.77
N GLU A 658 18.84 12.60 -11.82
CA GLU A 658 18.46 11.77 -12.97
C GLU A 658 18.31 10.30 -12.57
N TYR A 659 17.26 9.66 -13.12
CA TYR A 659 17.02 8.23 -12.93
C TYR A 659 18.13 7.40 -13.55
N VAL A 660 18.63 6.42 -12.80
CA VAL A 660 19.70 5.50 -13.23
C VAL A 660 19.15 4.14 -13.61
N ALA A 661 18.48 3.45 -12.70
CA ALA A 661 17.98 2.09 -12.89
C ALA A 661 16.93 1.74 -11.86
N THR A 662 16.19 0.66 -12.12
CA THR A 662 15.40 -0.07 -11.12
C THR A 662 15.99 -1.48 -11.00
N PHE A 663 16.11 -2.01 -9.78
CA PHE A 663 16.53 -3.38 -9.53
C PHE A 663 15.57 -4.06 -8.53
N THR A 664 15.56 -5.38 -8.53
CA THR A 664 14.90 -6.22 -7.53
C THR A 664 15.78 -7.37 -7.13
N LEU A 665 15.57 -7.90 -5.92
CA LEU A 665 16.31 -9.07 -5.45
C LEU A 665 15.52 -10.32 -5.79
N VAL A 666 16.22 -11.32 -6.33
CA VAL A 666 15.64 -12.59 -6.77
C VAL A 666 16.27 -13.75 -6.02
N ASP A 667 15.63 -14.92 -6.14
CA ASP A 667 16.13 -16.14 -5.54
C ASP A 667 17.61 -16.35 -5.87
N SER A 668 18.38 -16.70 -4.85
CA SER A 668 19.79 -17.05 -5.05
C SER A 668 19.91 -18.32 -5.91
N SER A 669 20.92 -18.37 -6.75
CA SER A 669 21.14 -19.51 -7.66
C SER A 669 21.39 -20.83 -6.94
N ASP A 670 21.77 -20.81 -5.66
CA ASP A 670 21.93 -21.99 -4.80
C ASP A 670 20.65 -22.35 -3.99
N GLY A 671 19.58 -21.56 -4.14
CA GLY A 671 18.27 -21.79 -3.52
C GLY A 671 18.25 -21.61 -2.00
N LYS A 672 19.20 -20.86 -1.42
CA LYS A 672 19.25 -20.65 0.03
C LYS A 672 18.59 -19.36 0.49
N ILE A 673 18.63 -18.33 -0.34
CA ILE A 673 18.04 -17.03 -0.08
C ILE A 673 16.97 -16.82 -1.14
N ASP A 674 15.77 -16.56 -0.74
CA ASP A 674 14.64 -16.27 -1.62
C ASP A 674 14.65 -14.82 -2.12
N HIS A 675 13.71 -14.49 -2.98
CA HIS A 675 13.52 -13.13 -3.48
C HIS A 675 12.97 -12.20 -2.40
N VAL A 676 13.10 -10.89 -2.61
CA VAL A 676 12.47 -9.88 -1.75
C VAL A 676 11.00 -9.73 -2.10
N SER A 677 10.17 -9.55 -1.06
CA SER A 677 8.74 -9.27 -1.22
C SER A 677 8.28 -8.19 -0.23
N ASN A 678 7.37 -7.33 -0.69
CA ASN A 678 6.72 -6.29 0.12
C ASN A 678 7.71 -5.49 0.98
N THR A 679 8.76 -4.93 0.36
CA THR A 679 9.91 -4.32 1.02
C THR A 679 9.61 -2.90 1.51
N ASP A 680 9.75 -2.63 2.81
CA ASP A 680 9.60 -1.30 3.41
C ASP A 680 10.93 -0.53 3.36
N GLY A 681 11.75 -0.69 4.37
CA GLY A 681 12.98 0.06 4.56
C GLY A 681 14.16 -0.36 3.68
N ILE A 682 15.04 0.58 3.43
CA ILE A 682 16.32 0.38 2.74
C ILE A 682 17.40 1.26 3.37
N THR A 683 18.59 0.69 3.54
CA THR A 683 19.81 1.47 3.88
C THR A 683 20.96 1.09 2.98
N ALA A 684 21.87 2.02 2.73
CA ALA A 684 23.07 1.78 1.93
C ALA A 684 24.25 2.63 2.38
N VAL A 685 25.45 2.05 2.26
CA VAL A 685 26.71 2.79 2.43
C VAL A 685 27.67 2.44 1.30
N GLY A 686 28.44 3.43 0.83
CA GLY A 686 29.49 3.24 -0.18
C GLY A 686 30.79 2.67 0.39
N THR A 687 31.00 2.77 1.69
CA THR A 687 32.21 2.36 2.42
C THR A 687 32.51 0.88 2.19
N ALA A 688 33.76 0.54 1.87
CA ALA A 688 34.18 -0.84 1.76
C ALA A 688 34.11 -1.56 3.11
N LEU A 689 33.26 -2.59 3.20
CA LEU A 689 33.02 -3.37 4.42
C LEU A 689 33.61 -4.79 4.31
N GLY A 690 34.83 -4.89 3.86
CA GLY A 690 35.56 -6.15 3.68
C GLY A 690 35.40 -6.77 2.28
N LYS A 691 35.78 -8.03 2.16
CA LYS A 691 35.88 -8.73 0.84
C LYS A 691 34.50 -8.97 0.19
N ASP A 692 33.46 -9.13 0.99
CA ASP A 692 32.12 -9.46 0.49
C ASP A 692 31.37 -8.21 0.03
N PHE A 693 31.79 -7.03 0.54
CA PHE A 693 31.21 -5.71 0.22
C PHE A 693 32.30 -4.68 -0.11
N PRO A 694 33.10 -4.90 -1.17
CA PRO A 694 34.26 -4.07 -1.48
C PRO A 694 33.94 -2.67 -1.98
N HIS A 695 32.69 -2.44 -2.39
CA HIS A 695 32.15 -1.16 -2.87
C HIS A 695 30.92 -0.71 -2.07
N GLY A 696 30.77 -1.24 -0.85
CA GLY A 696 29.65 -0.93 0.01
C GLY A 696 28.53 -1.97 0.02
N LEU A 697 27.60 -1.75 0.90
CA LEU A 697 26.50 -2.65 1.27
C LEU A 697 25.16 -1.93 1.12
N ILE A 698 24.17 -2.65 0.61
CA ILE A 698 22.76 -2.32 0.67
C ILE A 698 22.08 -3.36 1.55
N VAL A 699 21.21 -2.92 2.44
CA VAL A 699 20.35 -3.78 3.26
C VAL A 699 18.90 -3.35 3.02
N VAL A 700 18.02 -4.32 2.79
CA VAL A 700 16.62 -4.09 2.48
C VAL A 700 15.73 -4.99 3.33
N HIS A 701 14.57 -4.50 3.72
CA HIS A 701 13.53 -5.28 4.40
C HIS A 701 12.91 -6.31 3.44
N ASP A 702 12.55 -7.48 3.98
CA ASP A 702 11.81 -8.53 3.32
C ASP A 702 10.73 -9.07 4.25
N ASP A 703 9.47 -8.74 3.93
CA ASP A 703 8.30 -9.03 4.79
C ASP A 703 7.92 -10.52 4.80
N ALA A 704 8.29 -11.29 3.77
CA ALA A 704 7.78 -12.64 3.63
C ALA A 704 8.82 -13.60 3.05
N ASN A 705 9.43 -14.38 3.92
CA ASN A 705 10.38 -15.43 3.51
C ASN A 705 9.65 -16.64 2.91
N GLU A 706 10.03 -17.09 1.74
CA GLU A 706 9.54 -18.32 1.15
C GLU A 706 10.28 -19.54 1.69
N LEU A 707 9.50 -20.53 2.14
CA LEU A 707 10.06 -21.78 2.62
C LEU A 707 10.25 -22.79 1.48
N PRO A 708 11.19 -23.74 1.60
CA PRO A 708 11.45 -24.74 0.56
C PRO A 708 10.23 -25.60 0.18
N ASN A 709 9.17 -25.60 0.99
CA ASN A 709 7.92 -26.33 0.74
C ASN A 709 6.89 -25.47 -0.02
N GLY A 710 7.24 -24.28 -0.47
CA GLY A 710 6.38 -23.34 -1.18
C GLY A 710 5.38 -22.59 -0.27
N LYS A 711 5.58 -22.61 1.05
CA LYS A 711 4.83 -21.81 2.01
C LYS A 711 5.62 -20.56 2.37
N THR A 712 4.92 -19.54 2.84
CA THR A 712 5.51 -18.32 3.37
C THR A 712 5.74 -18.46 4.87
N SER A 713 6.87 -17.97 5.39
CA SER A 713 7.14 -17.87 6.82
C SER A 713 6.40 -16.66 7.42
N ALA A 714 6.05 -16.77 8.71
CA ALA A 714 5.60 -15.63 9.51
C ALA A 714 6.78 -14.77 10.04
N GLU A 715 8.00 -15.18 9.75
CA GLU A 715 9.21 -14.47 10.18
C GLU A 715 9.69 -13.54 9.06
N VAL A 716 10.10 -12.32 9.41
CA VAL A 716 10.66 -11.33 8.50
C VAL A 716 12.19 -11.39 8.52
N SER A 717 12.83 -10.96 7.45
CA SER A 717 14.28 -10.89 7.32
C SER A 717 14.75 -9.59 6.66
N PHE A 718 16.07 -9.42 6.58
CA PHE A 718 16.68 -8.33 5.82
C PHE A 718 17.71 -8.91 4.87
N LYS A 719 17.60 -8.59 3.59
CA LYS A 719 18.52 -9.09 2.56
C LYS A 719 19.66 -8.10 2.36
N MET A 720 20.86 -8.66 2.24
CA MET A 720 22.13 -7.93 2.17
C MET A 720 22.77 -8.14 0.79
N VAL A 721 23.05 -7.06 0.08
CA VAL A 721 23.60 -7.13 -1.27
C VAL A 721 24.78 -6.16 -1.47
N SER A 722 25.83 -6.59 -2.17
CA SER A 722 26.93 -5.70 -2.54
C SER A 722 26.49 -4.68 -3.58
N LEU A 723 26.79 -3.41 -3.34
CA LEU A 723 26.53 -2.30 -4.27
C LEU A 723 27.13 -2.54 -5.66
N GLU A 724 28.24 -3.29 -5.73
CA GLU A 724 28.88 -3.69 -7.00
C GLU A 724 27.97 -4.56 -7.88
N LYS A 725 27.11 -5.39 -7.31
CA LYS A 725 26.19 -6.24 -8.09
C LYS A 725 25.15 -5.41 -8.87
N ILE A 726 24.92 -4.17 -8.45
CA ILE A 726 23.96 -3.24 -9.07
C ILE A 726 24.73 -2.24 -9.95
N LEU A 727 25.52 -1.34 -9.36
CA LEU A 727 26.21 -0.27 -10.06
C LEU A 727 27.36 -0.76 -10.95
N GLY A 728 27.95 -1.92 -10.62
CA GLY A 728 28.98 -2.61 -11.41
C GLY A 728 28.43 -3.63 -12.41
N SER A 729 27.10 -3.80 -12.48
CA SER A 729 26.47 -4.82 -13.30
C SER A 729 26.75 -4.61 -14.79
N LYS A 730 27.31 -5.64 -15.42
CA LYS A 730 27.48 -5.67 -16.89
C LYS A 730 26.15 -5.72 -17.64
N VAL A 731 25.11 -6.27 -17.02
CA VAL A 731 23.74 -6.36 -17.56
C VAL A 731 23.14 -4.97 -17.70
N LEU A 732 23.37 -4.08 -16.74
CA LEU A 732 22.93 -2.68 -16.80
C LEU A 732 23.55 -1.90 -17.96
N GLY A 733 24.74 -2.32 -18.43
CA GLY A 733 25.38 -1.73 -19.62
C GLY A 733 25.91 -0.30 -19.44
N LYS A 734 25.77 0.29 -18.25
CA LYS A 734 26.27 1.63 -17.90
C LYS A 734 27.69 1.49 -17.30
N LYS A 735 28.58 2.39 -17.67
CA LYS A 735 29.97 2.39 -17.19
C LYS A 735 30.21 3.54 -16.22
N GLY A 736 31.17 3.36 -15.32
CA GLY A 736 31.63 4.43 -14.42
C GLY A 736 30.69 4.74 -13.26
N LEU A 737 29.63 3.93 -13.03
CA LEU A 737 28.72 4.18 -11.92
C LEU A 737 29.39 3.95 -10.56
N LEU A 738 30.23 2.91 -10.44
CA LEU A 738 31.00 2.64 -9.21
C LEU A 738 32.09 3.69 -8.94
N ASP A 739 32.56 4.40 -9.98
CA ASP A 739 33.58 5.45 -9.82
C ASP A 739 33.05 6.67 -9.06
N GLN A 740 31.71 6.82 -8.98
CA GLN A 740 31.01 7.86 -8.22
C GLN A 740 30.73 7.48 -6.75
N VAL A 741 31.21 6.33 -6.28
CA VAL A 741 31.00 5.86 -4.90
C VAL A 741 32.28 6.06 -4.10
N ASP A 742 32.20 6.72 -2.95
CA ASP A 742 33.34 6.86 -2.03
C ASP A 742 33.46 5.61 -1.14
N LYS A 743 34.47 4.77 -1.43
CA LYS A 743 34.75 3.55 -0.66
C LYS A 743 35.42 3.81 0.70
N GLU A 744 35.94 5.01 0.89
CA GLU A 744 36.59 5.47 2.11
C GLU A 744 35.71 6.43 2.90
N TRP A 745 34.43 6.58 2.50
CA TRP A 745 33.49 7.44 3.19
C TRP A 745 33.38 7.05 4.67
N ASP A 746 33.58 8.04 5.55
CA ASP A 746 33.50 7.89 6.99
C ASP A 746 32.60 8.97 7.55
N PRO A 747 31.43 8.63 8.07
CA PRO A 747 30.44 9.60 8.54
C PRO A 747 30.94 10.46 9.72
N ARG A 748 32.01 10.02 10.42
CA ARG A 748 32.63 10.81 11.51
C ARG A 748 33.48 11.97 10.99
N LYS A 749 33.84 11.95 9.71
CA LYS A 749 34.62 13.00 9.04
C LYS A 749 33.75 14.04 8.34
N MET A 750 32.45 13.81 8.25
CA MET A 750 31.49 14.74 7.67
C MET A 750 31.45 16.06 8.45
N GLY A 751 31.22 17.19 7.74
CA GLY A 751 31.15 18.52 8.35
C GLY A 751 32.50 19.25 8.53
N ARG A 752 33.58 18.74 7.95
CA ARG A 752 34.81 19.55 7.81
C ARG A 752 34.63 20.47 6.60
N THR A 753 34.41 21.77 6.89
CA THR A 753 34.44 22.81 5.87
C THR A 753 35.64 22.60 4.95
N VAL A 754 35.33 22.40 3.64
CA VAL A 754 36.35 22.54 2.60
C VAL A 754 36.79 24.01 2.65
N SER A 755 37.98 24.25 3.24
CA SER A 755 38.61 25.57 3.33
C SER A 755 39.06 26.04 1.94
#